data_de3a9ee624a394b6f768aba127196704
#
_entry.id   de3a9ee624a394b6f768aba127196704
#
_cell.length_a   1.000
_cell.length_b   1.000
_cell.length_c   1.000
_cell.angle_alpha   90.00
_cell.angle_beta   90.00
_cell.angle_gamma   90.00
#
_symmetry.space_group_name_H-M   'P 1'
#
loop_
_entity.id
_entity.type
_entity.pdbx_description
1 polymer ?
#
loop_
_entity_poly.entity_id
_entity_poly.type
_entity_poly.pdbx_seq_one_letter_code
_entity_poly.pdbx_strand_id
1 'polypeptide(L)'
;MSVGAATQAINFDRKDITLVLGENLDLGGDGSRNGTGKTTIINALSYALYGTALSNIRKDNLVNKTNGKNMLVSLEFAVNGAEYRIERGRKPNVLKFYVNNEATVATDEAQGDSRETQDAVERIMNMSHDMFKHVVALNTYTEPFLGLKANDQRTIIEQLLGITLLSERADAIKELARGTKDAVSQEEFRIRAVVEANSRIAEQIESLKRRRVLWQKKQDSDLEYLATQYADLTRINIDAELLAHQDLAVYSQQKKAQDAHTALVARQTAWRQKQFRDVAEFRANYDLLSHIDIGAELAAHTALVSYTHKSKSIVDLEKLITRCRADGVREHAAIAKLAAEIAELEAHKCYACGQEFHDGSHEAVLESKRKTLQEAELQAVATTGQLTEHTAALGALGALGAKPVTHYRTEAEAIRHSSELKNIQKQIDAKLDELDPYAEQVSEYIEVVLGSQPVTHYDTEAKAVTHMSQVANLLQQITTKTAETDPYTDQIDDMTDQALQVVSYDALNDLNRLQEHQDFLLKLLTSKDSFVRKKIIDQNLSYLNARLTHYLDRIGLPHTVKFQNDLSVSIEELGRELDFDNLSRGERTRLILSLNFAFRDVWESLYSPINLLFVDELIDNGLDTAGVENALALLKRMSRERHKSIWLVSHRDELSGRVENILKVVKENGFTNYNTEVELA
;
A
#
# COMPACT_ATOMS: atom_id res chain seq x y z
N MET A 1 8.02 5.48 -40.21
CA MET A 1 6.69 5.89 -40.62
C MET A 1 6.75 6.64 -41.95
N SER A 2 5.65 7.06 -42.54
CA SER A 2 5.59 7.68 -43.86
C SER A 2 6.30 9.02 -44.00
N VAL A 3 6.53 9.71 -42.90
CA VAL A 3 7.11 11.08 -42.83
C VAL A 3 8.59 11.17 -43.21
N GLY A 4 9.28 10.05 -43.33
CA GLY A 4 10.71 10.05 -43.75
C GLY A 4 11.65 10.63 -42.69
N ALA A 5 12.67 11.40 -43.14
CA ALA A 5 13.67 11.97 -42.24
C ALA A 5 13.28 13.35 -41.67
N ALA A 6 12.30 14.02 -42.28
CA ALA A 6 11.82 15.32 -41.78
C ALA A 6 10.94 15.10 -40.51
N THR A 7 11.23 15.85 -39.48
CA THR A 7 10.37 15.87 -38.28
C THR A 7 9.06 16.59 -38.61
N GLN A 8 7.96 15.90 -38.36
CA GLN A 8 6.63 16.45 -38.50
C GLN A 8 6.01 16.56 -37.10
N ALA A 9 5.46 17.71 -36.76
CA ALA A 9 4.80 17.95 -35.48
C ALA A 9 3.32 18.23 -35.70
N ILE A 10 2.48 17.65 -34.84
CA ILE A 10 1.04 17.87 -34.86
C ILE A 10 0.62 18.27 -33.46
N ASN A 11 -0.02 19.41 -33.34
CA ASN A 11 -0.67 19.79 -32.11
C ASN A 11 -2.10 19.24 -32.09
N PHE A 12 -2.37 18.32 -31.15
CA PHE A 12 -3.70 17.73 -30.97
C PHE A 12 -4.62 18.61 -30.12
N ASP A 13 -4.11 19.59 -29.42
CA ASP A 13 -4.91 20.51 -28.62
C ASP A 13 -5.51 21.59 -29.52
N ARG A 14 -6.50 21.21 -30.28
CA ARG A 14 -7.25 22.10 -31.15
C ARG A 14 -8.72 22.16 -30.75
N LYS A 15 -9.27 23.34 -30.80
CA LYS A 15 -10.71 23.48 -30.67
C LYS A 15 -11.40 23.01 -31.94
N ASP A 16 -12.62 22.51 -31.77
CA ASP A 16 -13.46 22.05 -32.85
C ASP A 16 -12.94 20.80 -33.58
N ILE A 17 -13.59 20.42 -34.66
CA ILE A 17 -13.23 19.24 -35.43
C ILE A 17 -12.14 19.57 -36.43
N THR A 18 -11.10 18.78 -36.43
CA THR A 18 -10.06 18.80 -37.46
C THR A 18 -10.29 17.65 -38.44
N LEU A 19 -10.61 17.97 -39.66
CA LEU A 19 -10.72 17.02 -40.76
C LEU A 19 -9.32 16.74 -41.33
N VAL A 20 -8.96 15.47 -41.40
CA VAL A 20 -7.68 15.02 -41.98
C VAL A 20 -7.93 14.47 -43.38
N LEU A 21 -7.51 15.24 -44.38
CA LEU A 21 -7.63 14.86 -45.77
C LEU A 21 -6.26 14.43 -46.34
N GLY A 22 -6.28 13.46 -47.23
CA GLY A 22 -5.10 13.00 -47.93
C GLY A 22 -5.02 13.55 -49.34
N GLU A 23 -3.82 13.89 -49.79
CA GLU A 23 -3.52 14.25 -51.17
C GLU A 23 -2.26 13.50 -51.60
N ASN A 24 -2.38 12.63 -52.60
CA ASN A 24 -1.27 11.80 -53.04
C ASN A 24 -0.75 12.27 -54.42
N LEU A 25 0.28 13.08 -54.38
CA LEU A 25 0.89 13.63 -55.57
C LEU A 25 1.67 12.59 -56.36
N ASP A 26 2.11 11.49 -55.71
CA ASP A 26 2.84 10.39 -56.37
C ASP A 26 1.94 9.58 -57.29
N LEU A 27 0.63 9.65 -57.13
CA LEU A 27 -0.37 8.93 -57.90
C LEU A 27 -1.25 9.82 -58.80
N GLY A 28 -0.77 11.04 -59.10
CA GLY A 28 -1.43 11.94 -60.04
C GLY A 28 -2.26 13.06 -59.38
N GLY A 29 -2.15 13.26 -58.08
CA GLY A 29 -2.63 14.44 -57.36
C GLY A 29 -4.16 14.47 -57.14
N ASP A 30 -4.85 14.89 -58.16
CA ASP A 30 -6.31 15.16 -58.07
C ASP A 30 -7.13 13.87 -57.91
N GLY A 31 -7.76 13.67 -56.74
CA GLY A 31 -8.61 12.53 -56.45
C GLY A 31 -7.95 11.28 -55.83
N SER A 32 -6.62 11.23 -55.77
CA SER A 32 -5.90 10.12 -55.12
C SER A 32 -5.61 10.39 -53.63
N ARG A 33 -6.39 9.78 -52.76
CA ARG A 33 -6.36 10.08 -51.32
C ARG A 33 -5.82 8.97 -50.44
N ASN A 34 -5.59 7.82 -51.00
CA ASN A 34 -5.13 6.62 -50.30
C ASN A 34 -3.61 6.60 -50.18
N GLY A 35 -3.12 5.98 -49.11
CA GLY A 35 -1.72 5.77 -48.89
C GLY A 35 -0.90 7.03 -48.60
N THR A 36 -1.53 8.16 -48.28
CA THR A 36 -0.88 9.43 -47.95
C THR A 36 -0.24 9.46 -46.59
N GLY A 37 -0.64 8.59 -45.66
CA GLY A 37 -0.12 8.54 -44.31
C GLY A 37 -1.05 9.18 -43.25
N LYS A 38 -2.34 9.39 -43.56
CA LYS A 38 -3.34 9.90 -42.59
C LYS A 38 -3.35 9.08 -41.30
N THR A 39 -3.52 7.77 -41.43
CA THR A 39 -3.52 6.82 -40.29
C THR A 39 -2.15 6.75 -39.60
N THR A 40 -1.07 7.23 -40.22
CA THR A 40 0.24 7.30 -39.57
C THR A 40 0.21 8.19 -38.32
N ILE A 41 -0.60 9.23 -38.30
CA ILE A 41 -0.77 10.16 -37.19
C ILE A 41 -1.19 9.40 -35.92
N ILE A 42 -2.28 8.67 -36.01
CA ILE A 42 -2.82 7.93 -34.87
C ILE A 42 -2.00 6.69 -34.54
N ASN A 43 -1.38 6.04 -35.53
CA ASN A 43 -0.43 4.96 -35.30
C ASN A 43 0.83 5.44 -34.59
N ALA A 44 1.28 6.68 -34.84
CA ALA A 44 2.39 7.27 -34.10
C ALA A 44 2.03 7.48 -32.64
N LEU A 45 0.84 8.02 -32.37
CA LEU A 45 0.33 8.19 -31.01
C LEU A 45 0.23 6.85 -30.27
N SER A 46 -0.42 5.86 -30.89
CA SER A 46 -0.52 4.50 -30.33
C SER A 46 0.86 3.87 -30.09
N TYR A 47 1.78 4.06 -31.04
CA TYR A 47 3.14 3.54 -30.91
C TYR A 47 3.91 4.22 -29.78
N ALA A 48 3.78 5.53 -29.62
CA ALA A 48 4.41 6.25 -28.52
C ALA A 48 3.92 5.71 -27.17
N LEU A 49 2.61 5.58 -27.00
CA LEU A 49 2.01 5.16 -25.73
C LEU A 49 2.20 3.67 -25.43
N TYR A 50 1.94 2.78 -26.40
CA TYR A 50 1.85 1.34 -26.17
C TYR A 50 2.93 0.52 -26.91
N GLY A 51 3.78 1.17 -27.68
CA GLY A 51 4.81 0.47 -28.46
C GLY A 51 4.29 -0.39 -29.61
N THR A 52 3.00 -0.23 -29.96
CA THR A 52 2.34 -0.93 -31.05
C THR A 52 1.46 0.03 -31.85
N ALA A 53 1.31 -0.21 -33.14
CA ALA A 53 0.35 0.53 -33.96
C ALA A 53 -1.08 -0.01 -33.74
N LEU A 54 -2.08 0.76 -34.11
CA LEU A 54 -3.48 0.32 -34.10
C LEU A 54 -3.75 -0.76 -35.14
N SER A 55 -3.14 -0.64 -36.30
CA SER A 55 -3.20 -1.63 -37.37
C SER A 55 -2.22 -2.78 -37.09
N ASN A 56 -2.51 -3.97 -37.59
CA ASN A 56 -1.68 -5.18 -37.45
C ASN A 56 -0.34 -5.10 -38.19
N ILE A 57 0.29 -3.92 -38.20
CA ILE A 57 1.60 -3.71 -38.82
C ILE A 57 2.68 -4.17 -37.84
N ARG A 58 3.57 -5.04 -38.31
CA ARG A 58 4.75 -5.43 -37.51
C ARG A 58 5.60 -4.19 -37.20
N LYS A 59 6.11 -4.10 -35.97
CA LYS A 59 6.89 -2.95 -35.47
C LYS A 59 8.03 -2.52 -36.43
N ASP A 60 8.70 -3.48 -37.06
CA ASP A 60 9.77 -3.19 -38.02
C ASP A 60 9.28 -2.54 -39.31
N ASN A 61 8.06 -2.81 -39.72
CA ASN A 61 7.42 -2.21 -40.91
C ASN A 61 6.90 -0.79 -40.63
N LEU A 62 6.91 -0.31 -39.39
CA LEU A 62 6.64 1.08 -39.05
C LEU A 62 7.80 2.00 -39.43
N VAL A 63 9.02 1.46 -39.53
CA VAL A 63 10.17 2.21 -39.98
C VAL A 63 9.98 2.54 -41.48
N ASN A 64 10.23 3.81 -41.83
CA ASN A 64 10.15 4.21 -43.23
C ASN A 64 11.10 3.36 -44.10
N LYS A 65 10.57 2.78 -45.17
CA LYS A 65 11.30 1.83 -46.00
C LYS A 65 12.50 2.49 -46.71
N THR A 66 12.38 3.76 -47.07
CA THR A 66 13.46 4.50 -47.74
C THR A 66 14.59 4.80 -46.77
N ASN A 67 14.26 5.24 -45.56
CA ASN A 67 15.23 5.59 -44.52
C ASN A 67 15.83 4.34 -43.83
N GLY A 68 15.05 3.30 -43.66
CA GLY A 68 15.43 2.01 -43.06
C GLY A 68 15.84 2.01 -41.60
N LYS A 69 16.02 3.19 -40.99
CA LYS A 69 16.51 3.39 -39.61
C LYS A 69 16.02 4.69 -39.01
N ASN A 70 16.34 4.90 -37.72
CA ASN A 70 16.15 6.14 -36.96
C ASN A 70 14.68 6.60 -36.90
N MET A 71 13.75 5.66 -36.82
CA MET A 71 12.36 6.03 -36.51
C MET A 71 12.26 6.51 -35.06
N LEU A 72 11.76 7.72 -34.88
CA LEU A 72 11.48 8.29 -33.56
C LEU A 72 10.08 8.90 -33.57
N VAL A 73 9.34 8.68 -32.51
CA VAL A 73 8.09 9.35 -32.21
C VAL A 73 8.24 9.98 -30.83
N SER A 74 7.97 11.27 -30.75
CA SER A 74 7.88 12.01 -29.49
C SER A 74 6.42 12.40 -29.28
N LEU A 75 5.92 12.19 -28.07
CA LEU A 75 4.60 12.59 -27.65
C LEU A 75 4.70 13.39 -26.36
N GLU A 76 4.13 14.58 -26.38
CA GLU A 76 4.01 15.45 -25.23
C GLU A 76 2.54 15.56 -24.85
N PHE A 77 2.24 15.45 -23.57
CA PHE A 77 0.88 15.54 -23.04
C PHE A 77 0.92 15.92 -21.56
N ALA A 78 -0.17 16.47 -21.08
CA ALA A 78 -0.32 16.81 -19.68
C ALA A 78 -1.44 15.98 -19.05
N VAL A 79 -1.19 15.47 -17.84
CA VAL A 79 -2.18 14.80 -17.02
C VAL A 79 -2.08 15.34 -15.61
N ASN A 80 -3.20 15.82 -15.08
CA ASN A 80 -3.29 16.29 -13.69
C ASN A 80 -2.28 17.42 -13.34
N GLY A 81 -1.96 18.27 -14.31
CA GLY A 81 -1.05 19.40 -14.13
C GLY A 81 0.45 19.06 -14.24
N ALA A 82 0.79 17.79 -14.46
CA ALA A 82 2.15 17.38 -14.78
C ALA A 82 2.32 17.21 -16.29
N GLU A 83 3.47 17.64 -16.80
CA GLU A 83 3.83 17.49 -18.21
C GLU A 83 4.62 16.19 -18.40
N TYR A 84 4.23 15.44 -19.40
CA TYR A 84 4.86 14.16 -19.75
C TYR A 84 5.36 14.20 -21.19
N ARG A 85 6.54 13.62 -21.40
CA ARG A 85 7.07 13.42 -22.75
C ARG A 85 7.57 11.99 -22.88
N ILE A 86 7.09 11.32 -23.92
CA ILE A 86 7.51 9.97 -24.31
C ILE A 86 8.25 10.06 -25.61
N GLU A 87 9.47 9.53 -25.66
CA GLU A 87 10.24 9.36 -26.89
C GLU A 87 10.40 7.86 -27.15
N ARG A 88 9.82 7.38 -28.24
CA ARG A 88 9.90 5.97 -28.63
C ARG A 88 10.43 5.82 -30.04
N GLY A 89 11.50 5.06 -30.14
CA GLY A 89 12.22 4.84 -31.40
C GLY A 89 12.29 3.38 -31.81
N ARG A 90 12.62 3.19 -33.09
CA ARG A 90 12.92 1.88 -33.67
C ARG A 90 14.10 1.98 -34.62
N LYS A 91 15.04 1.03 -34.49
CA LYS A 91 16.30 1.00 -35.25
C LYS A 91 17.14 2.28 -35.11
N PRO A 92 17.65 2.59 -33.88
CA PRO A 92 17.67 1.78 -32.67
C PRO A 92 16.36 1.76 -31.90
N ASN A 93 16.20 0.78 -31.00
CA ASN A 93 15.12 0.79 -30.03
C ASN A 93 15.41 1.84 -28.96
N VAL A 94 14.48 2.75 -28.77
CA VAL A 94 14.54 3.80 -27.76
C VAL A 94 13.20 3.85 -27.05
N LEU A 95 13.21 3.96 -25.75
CA LEU A 95 12.05 4.34 -24.96
C LEU A 95 12.54 5.23 -23.83
N LYS A 96 12.20 6.52 -23.91
CA LYS A 96 12.48 7.50 -22.87
C LYS A 96 11.20 8.10 -22.39
N PHE A 97 11.13 8.32 -21.11
CA PHE A 97 9.99 8.91 -20.45
C PHE A 97 10.43 10.05 -19.53
N TYR A 98 9.79 11.20 -19.68
CA TYR A 98 10.11 12.42 -18.96
C TYR A 98 8.86 12.90 -18.21
N VAL A 99 9.07 13.39 -17.01
CA VAL A 99 8.05 14.04 -16.19
C VAL A 99 8.56 15.44 -15.85
N ASN A 100 7.79 16.47 -16.22
CA ASN A 100 8.17 17.88 -16.05
C ASN A 100 9.58 18.18 -16.58
N ASN A 101 9.90 17.67 -17.76
CA ASN A 101 11.21 17.76 -18.43
C ASN A 101 12.38 17.03 -17.73
N GLU A 102 12.16 16.35 -16.63
CA GLU A 102 13.16 15.50 -16.00
C GLU A 102 13.02 14.06 -16.49
N ALA A 103 14.12 13.45 -16.93
CA ALA A 103 14.13 12.05 -17.31
C ALA A 103 13.89 11.17 -16.09
N THR A 104 12.89 10.31 -16.16
CA THR A 104 12.69 9.32 -15.10
C THR A 104 13.78 8.26 -15.15
N VAL A 105 14.25 7.79 -13.98
CA VAL A 105 15.39 6.85 -13.82
C VAL A 105 15.20 5.50 -14.55
N ALA A 106 14.01 5.22 -15.04
CA ALA A 106 13.74 4.07 -15.94
C ALA A 106 14.29 4.27 -17.36
N THR A 107 15.20 5.23 -17.57
CA THR A 107 15.83 5.47 -18.88
C THR A 107 17.05 4.58 -19.08
N ASP A 108 16.99 3.81 -20.04
CA ASP A 108 17.84 3.15 -21.05
C ASP A 108 19.35 3.00 -20.85
N GLU A 109 19.98 3.43 -19.78
CA GLU A 109 21.43 3.21 -19.58
C GLU A 109 21.76 1.94 -18.79
N ALA A 110 20.78 1.33 -18.13
CA ALA A 110 20.88 -0.02 -17.60
C ALA A 110 20.17 -0.97 -18.58
N GLN A 111 20.92 -1.78 -19.27
CA GLN A 111 20.42 -2.88 -20.10
C GLN A 111 19.27 -3.61 -19.37
N GLY A 112 18.02 -3.34 -19.78
CA GLY A 112 17.03 -4.35 -19.48
C GLY A 112 15.67 -4.01 -19.09
N ASP A 113 15.14 -2.88 -18.82
CA ASP A 113 13.70 -2.97 -18.67
C ASP A 113 12.86 -1.79 -19.21
N SER A 114 12.72 -1.79 -20.55
CA SER A 114 11.64 -1.07 -21.24
C SER A 114 10.22 -1.45 -20.71
N ARG A 115 10.09 -2.51 -19.88
CA ARG A 115 8.84 -2.92 -19.26
C ARG A 115 8.48 -1.98 -18.13
N GLU A 116 9.39 -1.67 -17.24
CA GLU A 116 9.12 -0.73 -16.13
C GLU A 116 8.71 0.65 -16.64
N THR A 117 9.38 1.14 -17.68
CA THR A 117 9.00 2.40 -18.34
C THR A 117 7.64 2.29 -19.01
N GLN A 118 7.35 1.16 -19.67
CA GLN A 118 6.04 0.91 -20.27
C GLN A 118 4.94 0.84 -19.20
N ASP A 119 5.19 0.13 -18.11
CA ASP A 119 4.26 0.04 -16.98
C ASP A 119 4.01 1.41 -16.32
N ALA A 120 5.03 2.28 -16.29
CA ALA A 120 4.89 3.66 -15.82
C ALA A 120 3.98 4.47 -16.75
N VAL A 121 4.17 4.36 -18.06
CA VAL A 121 3.31 5.01 -19.06
C VAL A 121 1.87 4.51 -18.94
N GLU A 122 1.65 3.19 -18.86
CA GLU A 122 0.32 2.59 -18.75
C GLU A 122 -0.39 2.98 -17.45
N ARG A 123 0.34 3.08 -16.34
CA ARG A 123 -0.21 3.58 -15.06
C ARG A 123 -0.69 5.02 -15.16
N ILE A 124 0.04 5.89 -15.86
CA ILE A 124 -0.36 7.29 -16.02
C ILE A 124 -1.55 7.40 -16.96
N MET A 125 -1.54 6.65 -18.04
CA MET A 125 -2.67 6.60 -18.98
C MET A 125 -3.88 5.92 -18.36
N ASN A 126 -3.65 5.01 -17.42
CA ASN A 126 -4.65 4.15 -16.77
C ASN A 126 -5.58 3.44 -17.77
N MET A 127 -5.12 3.24 -18.98
CA MET A 127 -5.89 2.70 -20.10
C MET A 127 -5.06 1.67 -20.86
N SER A 128 -5.61 0.49 -21.08
CA SER A 128 -4.97 -0.52 -21.92
C SER A 128 -5.00 -0.11 -23.39
N HIS A 129 -4.12 -0.71 -24.19
CA HIS A 129 -4.11 -0.49 -25.64
C HIS A 129 -5.44 -0.86 -26.30
N ASP A 130 -6.08 -1.92 -25.83
CA ASP A 130 -7.38 -2.33 -26.37
C ASP A 130 -8.49 -1.34 -26.01
N MET A 131 -8.49 -0.84 -24.78
CA MET A 131 -9.41 0.23 -24.39
C MET A 131 -9.18 1.50 -25.20
N PHE A 132 -7.92 1.88 -25.44
CA PHE A 132 -7.55 3.04 -26.25
C PHE A 132 -8.16 2.97 -27.66
N LYS A 133 -8.19 1.77 -28.28
CA LYS A 133 -8.79 1.55 -29.61
C LYS A 133 -10.30 1.78 -29.62
N HIS A 134 -10.98 1.56 -28.50
CA HIS A 134 -12.43 1.70 -28.41
C HIS A 134 -12.90 3.03 -27.83
N VAL A 135 -12.01 3.79 -27.18
CA VAL A 135 -12.38 5.02 -26.47
C VAL A 135 -11.78 6.27 -27.14
N VAL A 136 -10.54 6.17 -27.66
CA VAL A 136 -9.79 7.32 -28.16
C VAL A 136 -9.54 7.24 -29.66
N ALA A 137 -9.20 6.06 -30.18
CA ALA A 137 -8.71 5.88 -31.54
C ALA A 137 -9.65 4.98 -32.34
N LEU A 138 -10.83 5.50 -32.64
CA LEU A 138 -11.86 4.78 -33.36
C LEU A 138 -11.46 4.63 -34.84
N ASN A 139 -11.39 3.41 -35.33
CA ASN A 139 -10.88 3.14 -36.65
C ASN A 139 -11.52 1.89 -37.26
N THR A 140 -11.30 1.69 -38.56
CA THR A 140 -11.83 0.55 -39.35
C THR A 140 -10.95 -0.70 -39.28
N TYR A 141 -9.73 -0.60 -38.72
CA TYR A 141 -8.77 -1.72 -38.66
C TYR A 141 -8.88 -2.51 -37.36
N THR A 142 -9.42 -1.89 -36.32
CA THR A 142 -9.68 -2.55 -35.04
C THR A 142 -10.88 -3.45 -35.19
N GLU A 143 -10.78 -4.69 -34.76
CA GLU A 143 -11.94 -5.57 -34.68
C GLU A 143 -12.99 -4.94 -33.76
N PRO A 144 -14.22 -4.76 -34.23
CA PRO A 144 -15.29 -4.18 -33.45
C PRO A 144 -15.49 -4.95 -32.13
N PHE A 145 -15.82 -4.26 -31.08
CA PHE A 145 -16.02 -4.86 -29.75
C PHE A 145 -16.92 -6.10 -29.81
N LEU A 146 -18.03 -6.04 -30.54
CA LEU A 146 -19.00 -7.15 -30.69
C LEU A 146 -18.48 -8.30 -31.58
N GLY A 147 -17.45 -8.09 -32.39
CA GLY A 147 -16.76 -9.11 -33.16
C GLY A 147 -15.69 -9.87 -32.36
N LEU A 148 -15.25 -9.32 -31.23
CA LEU A 148 -14.23 -9.93 -30.39
C LEU A 148 -14.74 -11.22 -29.73
N LYS A 149 -13.82 -12.09 -29.36
CA LYS A 149 -14.14 -13.28 -28.56
C LYS A 149 -14.72 -12.88 -27.21
N ALA A 150 -15.61 -13.67 -26.66
CA ALA A 150 -16.31 -13.38 -25.39
C ALA A 150 -15.37 -13.04 -24.22
N ASN A 151 -14.20 -13.68 -24.12
CA ASN A 151 -13.22 -13.37 -23.09
C ASN A 151 -12.60 -11.98 -23.26
N ASP A 152 -12.31 -11.58 -24.51
CA ASP A 152 -11.73 -10.27 -24.80
C ASP A 152 -12.75 -9.17 -24.57
N GLN A 153 -14.01 -9.39 -24.99
CA GLN A 153 -15.12 -8.50 -24.68
C GLN A 153 -15.27 -8.31 -23.17
N ARG A 154 -15.23 -9.41 -22.42
CA ARG A 154 -15.35 -9.39 -20.96
C ARG A 154 -14.23 -8.57 -20.33
N THR A 155 -13.00 -8.75 -20.75
CA THR A 155 -11.83 -8.01 -20.23
C THR A 155 -11.98 -6.51 -20.45
N ILE A 156 -12.41 -6.10 -21.66
CA ILE A 156 -12.65 -4.69 -21.99
C ILE A 156 -13.78 -4.11 -21.13
N ILE A 157 -14.88 -4.83 -20.96
CA ILE A 157 -16.01 -4.36 -20.15
C ILE A 157 -15.64 -4.31 -18.66
N GLU A 158 -14.93 -5.30 -18.13
CA GLU A 158 -14.47 -5.27 -16.73
C GLU A 158 -13.56 -4.07 -16.46
N GLN A 159 -12.69 -3.74 -17.39
CA GLN A 159 -11.87 -2.53 -17.30
C GLN A 159 -12.73 -1.26 -17.42
N LEU A 160 -13.64 -1.23 -18.38
CA LEU A 160 -14.55 -0.11 -18.62
C LEU A 160 -15.42 0.21 -17.40
N LEU A 161 -15.95 -0.82 -16.75
CA LEU A 161 -16.80 -0.67 -15.56
C LEU A 161 -16.01 -0.42 -14.26
N GLY A 162 -14.68 -0.35 -14.34
CA GLY A 162 -13.81 -0.10 -13.18
C GLY A 162 -13.67 -1.30 -12.26
N ILE A 163 -13.99 -2.51 -12.71
CA ILE A 163 -13.86 -3.74 -11.91
C ILE A 163 -12.39 -4.06 -11.65
N THR A 164 -11.50 -3.74 -12.57
CA THR A 164 -10.05 -3.88 -12.41
C THR A 164 -9.52 -3.08 -11.23
N LEU A 165 -10.12 -1.93 -10.92
CA LEU A 165 -9.80 -1.14 -9.74
C LEU A 165 -10.04 -1.91 -8.42
N LEU A 166 -11.05 -2.79 -8.40
CA LEU A 166 -11.29 -3.64 -7.23
C LEU A 166 -10.14 -4.63 -7.03
N SER A 167 -9.60 -5.18 -8.10
CA SER A 167 -8.47 -6.10 -8.04
C SER A 167 -7.21 -5.38 -7.55
N GLU A 168 -6.91 -4.19 -8.05
CA GLU A 168 -5.79 -3.36 -7.58
C GLU A 168 -5.92 -3.01 -6.09
N ARG A 169 -7.15 -2.67 -5.65
CA ARG A 169 -7.41 -2.40 -4.23
C ARG A 169 -7.31 -3.66 -3.38
N ALA A 170 -7.76 -4.80 -3.93
CA ALA A 170 -7.63 -6.09 -3.28
C ALA A 170 -6.16 -6.47 -3.08
N ASP A 171 -5.30 -6.24 -4.07
CA ASP A 171 -3.87 -6.50 -3.97
C ASP A 171 -3.21 -5.62 -2.90
N ALA A 172 -3.57 -4.34 -2.83
CA ALA A 172 -3.11 -3.44 -1.77
C ALA A 172 -3.54 -3.93 -0.37
N ILE A 173 -4.80 -4.36 -0.21
CA ILE A 173 -5.29 -4.91 1.06
C ILE A 173 -4.60 -6.23 1.38
N LYS A 174 -4.32 -7.08 0.40
CA LYS A 174 -3.63 -8.35 0.57
C LYS A 174 -2.22 -8.17 1.15
N GLU A 175 -1.49 -7.16 0.67
CA GLU A 175 -0.18 -6.82 1.25
C GLU A 175 -0.31 -6.31 2.69
N LEU A 176 -1.32 -5.47 2.97
CA LEU A 176 -1.61 -5.03 4.33
C LEU A 176 -1.97 -6.21 5.25
N ALA A 177 -2.84 -7.12 4.78
CA ALA A 177 -3.24 -8.31 5.52
C ALA A 177 -2.07 -9.25 5.80
N ARG A 178 -1.13 -9.36 4.86
CA ARG A 178 0.11 -10.11 5.08
C ARG A 178 0.94 -9.52 6.21
N GLY A 179 1.17 -8.19 6.17
CA GLY A 179 1.90 -7.50 7.24
C GLY A 179 1.21 -7.63 8.61
N THR A 180 -0.13 -7.56 8.64
CA THR A 180 -0.91 -7.78 9.87
C THR A 180 -0.77 -9.21 10.38
N LYS A 181 -0.83 -10.21 9.49
CA LYS A 181 -0.63 -11.62 9.85
C LYS A 181 0.75 -11.88 10.43
N ASP A 182 1.78 -11.29 9.85
CA ASP A 182 3.14 -11.37 10.37
C ASP A 182 3.24 -10.71 11.76
N ALA A 183 2.58 -9.56 11.96
CA ALA A 183 2.50 -8.88 13.25
C ALA A 183 1.74 -9.72 14.30
N VAL A 184 0.64 -10.37 13.93
CA VAL A 184 -0.08 -11.33 14.80
C VAL A 184 0.86 -12.44 15.25
N SER A 185 1.56 -13.05 14.30
CA SER A 185 2.49 -14.16 14.60
C SER A 185 3.64 -13.73 15.53
N GLN A 186 4.16 -12.52 15.34
CA GLN A 186 5.20 -11.95 16.21
C GLN A 186 4.66 -11.70 17.62
N GLU A 187 3.45 -11.15 17.73
CA GLU A 187 2.86 -10.88 19.04
C GLU A 187 2.48 -12.18 19.78
N GLU A 188 1.96 -13.19 19.07
CA GLU A 188 1.75 -14.53 19.63
C GLU A 188 3.05 -15.17 20.11
N PHE A 189 4.14 -14.99 19.36
CA PHE A 189 5.44 -15.49 19.77
C PHE A 189 5.94 -14.73 21.02
N ARG A 190 5.77 -13.41 21.07
CA ARG A 190 6.11 -12.59 22.25
C ARG A 190 5.35 -13.03 23.48
N ILE A 191 4.03 -13.21 23.35
CA ILE A 191 3.18 -13.67 24.45
C ILE A 191 3.63 -15.06 24.92
N ARG A 192 3.85 -16.00 23.99
CA ARG A 192 4.35 -17.35 24.34
C ARG A 192 5.68 -17.28 25.08
N ALA A 193 6.62 -16.44 24.60
CA ALA A 193 7.91 -16.28 25.26
C ALA A 193 7.75 -15.77 26.69
N VAL A 194 6.86 -14.79 26.92
CA VAL A 194 6.57 -14.27 28.27
C VAL A 194 5.93 -15.34 29.16
N VAL A 195 4.93 -16.06 28.63
CA VAL A 195 4.27 -17.16 29.35
C VAL A 195 5.28 -18.26 29.73
N GLU A 196 6.13 -18.65 28.78
CA GLU A 196 7.17 -19.64 29.05
C GLU A 196 8.21 -19.15 30.06
N ALA A 197 8.61 -17.87 29.96
CA ALA A 197 9.52 -17.24 30.91
C ALA A 197 8.91 -17.22 32.33
N ASN A 198 7.64 -16.83 32.43
CA ASN A 198 6.90 -16.86 33.68
C ASN A 198 6.78 -18.28 34.27
N SER A 199 6.49 -19.27 33.40
CA SER A 199 6.45 -20.68 33.82
C SER A 199 7.78 -21.17 34.35
N ARG A 200 8.88 -20.84 33.65
CA ARG A 200 10.25 -21.20 34.10
C ARG A 200 10.60 -20.53 35.43
N ILE A 201 10.25 -19.27 35.60
CA ILE A 201 10.45 -18.57 36.87
C ILE A 201 9.66 -19.27 37.99
N ALA A 202 8.38 -19.57 37.75
CA ALA A 202 7.56 -20.28 38.71
C ALA A 202 8.14 -21.67 39.08
N GLU A 203 8.57 -22.44 38.08
CA GLU A 203 9.23 -23.72 38.30
C GLU A 203 10.55 -23.59 39.09
N GLN A 204 11.33 -22.56 38.81
CA GLN A 204 12.55 -22.27 39.53
C GLN A 204 12.27 -21.91 40.98
N ILE A 205 11.27 -21.06 41.23
CA ILE A 205 10.83 -20.72 42.60
C ILE A 205 10.42 -21.97 43.36
N GLU A 206 9.61 -22.83 42.74
CA GLU A 206 9.20 -24.09 43.39
C GLU A 206 10.39 -25.05 43.63
N SER A 207 11.34 -25.08 42.69
CA SER A 207 12.57 -25.83 42.86
C SER A 207 13.41 -25.30 44.02
N LEU A 208 13.55 -23.97 44.13
CA LEU A 208 14.28 -23.32 45.22
C LEU A 208 13.57 -23.54 46.56
N LYS A 209 12.23 -23.40 46.61
CA LYS A 209 11.44 -23.72 47.83
C LYS A 209 11.69 -25.16 48.33
N ARG A 210 11.69 -26.14 47.42
CA ARG A 210 11.98 -27.55 47.76
C ARG A 210 13.41 -27.69 48.31
N ARG A 211 14.40 -27.03 47.69
CA ARG A 211 15.79 -27.02 48.16
C ARG A 211 15.92 -26.38 49.51
N ARG A 212 15.21 -25.26 49.72
CA ARG A 212 15.15 -24.56 51.03
C ARG A 212 14.59 -25.51 52.12
N VAL A 213 13.49 -26.18 51.87
CA VAL A 213 12.94 -27.14 52.85
C VAL A 213 13.90 -28.29 53.16
N LEU A 214 14.60 -28.79 52.13
CA LEU A 214 15.59 -29.84 52.32
C LEU A 214 16.83 -29.32 53.08
N TRP A 215 17.27 -28.11 52.78
CA TRP A 215 18.38 -27.46 53.47
C TRP A 215 18.00 -27.21 54.92
N GLN A 216 16.83 -26.69 55.21
CA GLN A 216 16.34 -26.41 56.55
C GLN A 216 16.23 -27.69 57.39
N LYS A 217 15.65 -28.76 56.82
CA LYS A 217 15.61 -30.07 57.46
C LYS A 217 16.98 -30.63 57.78
N LYS A 218 17.93 -30.43 56.86
CA LYS A 218 19.30 -30.85 57.06
C LYS A 218 19.96 -30.03 58.16
N GLN A 219 19.81 -28.70 58.13
CA GLN A 219 20.33 -27.79 59.14
C GLN A 219 19.77 -28.14 60.53
N ASP A 220 18.43 -28.31 60.63
CA ASP A 220 17.77 -28.69 61.88
C ASP A 220 18.32 -30.01 62.40
N SER A 221 18.43 -31.02 61.53
CA SER A 221 18.98 -32.36 61.87
C SER A 221 20.45 -32.26 62.31
N ASP A 222 21.26 -31.48 61.59
CA ASP A 222 22.66 -31.28 61.95
C ASP A 222 22.79 -30.57 63.30
N LEU A 223 21.95 -29.54 63.56
CA LEU A 223 21.91 -28.81 64.82
C LEU A 223 21.40 -29.69 65.95
N GLU A 224 20.34 -30.48 65.76
CA GLU A 224 19.83 -31.44 66.74
C GLU A 224 20.89 -32.48 67.12
N TYR A 225 21.60 -33.02 66.08
CA TYR A 225 22.67 -33.98 66.29
C TYR A 225 23.83 -33.34 67.10
N LEU A 226 24.28 -32.15 66.71
CA LEU A 226 25.31 -31.39 67.39
C LEU A 226 24.90 -30.99 68.81
N ALA A 227 23.64 -30.57 68.97
CA ALA A 227 23.10 -30.22 70.31
C ALA A 227 22.99 -31.41 71.23
N THR A 228 22.65 -32.58 70.70
CA THR A 228 22.59 -33.86 71.45
C THR A 228 24.00 -34.24 71.92
N GLN A 229 24.98 -34.21 71.02
CA GLN A 229 26.38 -34.47 71.36
C GLN A 229 26.93 -33.46 72.38
N TYR A 230 26.59 -32.19 72.19
CA TYR A 230 26.98 -31.13 73.15
C TYR A 230 26.36 -31.35 74.54
N ALA A 231 25.04 -31.70 74.58
CA ALA A 231 24.36 -32.01 75.82
C ALA A 231 24.94 -33.25 76.54
N ASP A 232 25.32 -34.27 75.77
CA ASP A 232 25.98 -35.46 76.37
C ASP A 232 27.33 -35.11 76.95
N LEU A 233 28.14 -34.32 76.27
CA LEU A 233 29.45 -33.90 76.80
C LEU A 233 29.32 -32.91 77.97
N THR A 234 28.34 -32.03 77.97
CA THR A 234 28.12 -31.08 79.05
C THR A 234 27.46 -31.69 80.30
N ARG A 235 27.04 -32.98 80.26
CA ARG A 235 26.65 -33.71 81.46
C ARG A 235 27.78 -33.89 82.46
N ILE A 236 28.98 -33.77 82.02
CA ILE A 236 30.14 -33.79 82.90
C ILE A 236 30.28 -32.42 83.55
N ASN A 237 30.18 -32.38 84.90
CA ASN A 237 30.28 -31.13 85.65
C ASN A 237 31.73 -30.64 85.65
N ILE A 238 31.94 -29.65 84.83
CA ILE A 238 33.27 -29.04 84.66
C ILE A 238 33.54 -27.94 85.74
N ASP A 239 32.46 -27.56 86.46
CA ASP A 239 32.53 -26.55 87.50
C ASP A 239 33.45 -26.92 88.69
N ALA A 240 33.80 -28.23 88.74
CA ALA A 240 34.66 -28.73 89.82
C ALA A 240 36.11 -28.27 89.72
N GLU A 241 36.49 -27.70 88.60
CA GLU A 241 37.90 -27.22 88.46
C GLU A 241 37.94 -25.70 88.34
N LEU A 242 37.57 -25.12 89.44
CA LEU A 242 37.48 -23.70 89.53
C LEU A 242 38.76 -22.91 89.28
N LEU A 243 39.91 -23.53 89.40
CA LEU A 243 41.21 -22.91 89.06
C LEU A 243 41.33 -22.52 87.58
N ALA A 244 40.62 -23.21 86.73
CA ALA A 244 40.55 -22.86 85.32
C ALA A 244 39.57 -21.75 84.99
N HIS A 245 38.72 -21.36 85.94
CA HIS A 245 37.75 -20.31 85.71
C HIS A 245 38.30 -18.93 85.33
N GLN A 246 39.46 -18.53 85.88
CA GLN A 246 40.10 -17.28 85.48
C GLN A 246 40.51 -17.34 84.01
N ASP A 247 41.14 -18.43 83.63
CA ASP A 247 41.51 -18.63 82.23
C ASP A 247 40.31 -18.90 81.37
N LEU A 248 39.25 -19.51 81.93
CA LEU A 248 37.99 -19.71 81.24
C LEU A 248 37.29 -18.40 80.90
N ALA A 249 37.39 -17.40 81.80
CA ALA A 249 36.81 -16.05 81.49
C ALA A 249 37.55 -15.40 80.29
N VAL A 250 38.91 -15.48 80.33
CA VAL A 250 39.72 -15.03 79.17
C VAL A 250 39.41 -15.79 77.88
N TYR A 251 39.32 -17.12 78.02
CA TYR A 251 38.98 -17.97 76.90
C TYR A 251 37.57 -17.64 76.36
N SER A 252 36.60 -17.41 77.26
CA SER A 252 35.23 -17.07 76.87
C SER A 252 35.13 -15.72 76.11
N GLN A 253 35.97 -14.73 76.59
CA GLN A 253 36.07 -13.44 75.86
C GLN A 253 36.69 -13.58 74.52
N GLN A 254 37.78 -14.36 74.41
CA GLN A 254 38.45 -14.61 73.14
C GLN A 254 37.55 -15.33 72.15
N LYS A 255 36.74 -16.27 72.62
CA LYS A 255 35.80 -17.00 71.80
C LYS A 255 34.67 -16.13 71.28
N LYS A 256 34.13 -15.28 72.15
CA LYS A 256 33.10 -14.29 71.79
C LYS A 256 33.59 -13.35 70.67
N ALA A 257 34.83 -12.93 70.79
CA ALA A 257 35.47 -12.07 69.80
C ALA A 257 35.65 -12.79 68.45
N GLN A 258 36.02 -14.08 68.48
CA GLN A 258 36.19 -14.90 67.28
C GLN A 258 34.84 -15.20 66.63
N ASP A 259 33.81 -15.50 67.46
CA ASP A 259 32.46 -15.73 66.96
C ASP A 259 31.89 -14.46 66.30
N ALA A 260 32.20 -13.29 66.90
CA ALA A 260 31.78 -12.01 66.32
C ALA A 260 32.45 -11.75 64.96
N HIS A 261 33.78 -12.07 64.86
CA HIS A 261 34.49 -11.97 63.57
C HIS A 261 33.90 -12.90 62.50
N THR A 262 33.65 -14.16 62.88
CA THR A 262 33.06 -15.16 61.99
C THR A 262 31.69 -14.70 61.45
N ALA A 263 30.89 -14.10 62.35
CA ALA A 263 29.59 -13.54 61.96
C ALA A 263 29.73 -12.34 60.98
N LEU A 264 30.78 -11.51 61.18
CA LEU A 264 31.07 -10.39 60.27
C LEU A 264 31.47 -10.88 58.88
N VAL A 265 32.39 -11.88 58.85
CA VAL A 265 32.81 -12.50 57.57
C VAL A 265 31.63 -13.15 56.85
N ALA A 266 30.75 -13.83 57.60
CA ALA A 266 29.52 -14.41 57.00
C ALA A 266 28.60 -13.35 56.42
N ARG A 267 28.44 -12.20 57.12
CA ARG A 267 27.67 -11.06 56.63
C ARG A 267 28.29 -10.45 55.38
N GLN A 268 29.58 -10.29 55.35
CA GLN A 268 30.32 -9.82 54.19
C GLN A 268 30.08 -10.74 52.98
N THR A 269 30.22 -12.04 53.19
CA THR A 269 30.03 -13.00 52.14
C THR A 269 28.60 -12.98 51.61
N ALA A 270 27.62 -12.91 52.53
CA ALA A 270 26.20 -12.81 52.14
C ALA A 270 25.92 -11.52 51.37
N TRP A 271 26.49 -10.38 51.77
CA TRP A 271 26.35 -9.10 51.06
C TRP A 271 26.95 -9.19 49.64
N ARG A 272 28.18 -9.72 49.51
CA ARG A 272 28.80 -9.91 48.18
C ARG A 272 27.99 -10.81 47.26
N GLN A 273 27.46 -11.91 47.80
CA GLN A 273 26.56 -12.80 47.05
C GLN A 273 25.28 -12.10 46.62
N LYS A 274 24.72 -11.26 47.49
CA LYS A 274 23.55 -10.47 47.18
C LYS A 274 23.84 -9.46 46.06
N GLN A 275 24.90 -8.68 46.20
CA GLN A 275 25.33 -7.71 45.18
C GLN A 275 25.50 -8.39 43.82
N PHE A 276 26.21 -9.54 43.83
CA PHE A 276 26.39 -10.31 42.60
C PHE A 276 25.06 -10.77 41.96
N ARG A 277 24.12 -11.22 42.80
CA ARG A 277 22.79 -11.62 42.31
C ARG A 277 21.99 -10.43 41.77
N ASP A 278 21.97 -9.33 42.53
CA ASP A 278 21.27 -8.11 42.10
C ASP A 278 21.78 -7.66 40.72
N VAL A 279 23.12 -7.66 40.54
CA VAL A 279 23.72 -7.32 39.25
C VAL A 279 23.38 -8.30 38.16
N ALA A 280 23.37 -9.61 38.47
CA ALA A 280 23.02 -10.64 37.52
C ALA A 280 21.55 -10.54 37.09
N GLU A 281 20.66 -10.24 38.04
CA GLU A 281 19.24 -9.99 37.79
C GLU A 281 19.04 -8.79 36.87
N PHE A 282 19.65 -7.67 37.20
CA PHE A 282 19.55 -6.49 36.34
C PHE A 282 20.12 -6.74 34.95
N ARG A 283 21.23 -7.50 34.81
CA ARG A 283 21.78 -7.90 33.52
C ARG A 283 20.84 -8.79 32.77
N ALA A 284 20.24 -9.80 33.41
CA ALA A 284 19.25 -10.64 32.77
C ALA A 284 18.03 -9.86 32.27
N ASN A 285 17.58 -8.91 33.09
CA ASN A 285 16.49 -8.01 32.68
C ASN A 285 16.89 -7.09 31.53
N TYR A 286 18.14 -6.60 31.54
CA TYR A 286 18.68 -5.83 30.43
C TYR A 286 18.74 -6.65 29.15
N ASP A 287 19.26 -7.88 29.25
CA ASP A 287 19.38 -8.78 28.09
C ASP A 287 18.01 -9.17 27.52
N LEU A 288 17.03 -9.41 28.39
CA LEU A 288 15.65 -9.69 27.99
C LEU A 288 15.03 -8.53 27.20
N LEU A 289 15.35 -7.32 27.55
CA LEU A 289 14.82 -6.13 26.91
C LEU A 289 15.67 -5.68 25.72
N SER A 290 16.97 -5.98 25.72
CA SER A 290 17.90 -5.48 24.70
C SER A 290 17.79 -6.13 23.31
N HIS A 291 16.98 -7.19 23.17
CA HIS A 291 16.85 -7.92 21.91
C HIS A 291 16.09 -7.15 20.83
N ILE A 292 15.47 -6.06 21.22
CA ILE A 292 14.75 -5.20 20.26
C ILE A 292 15.65 -4.03 19.87
N ASP A 293 15.94 -3.89 18.62
CA ASP A 293 16.58 -2.69 18.09
C ASP A 293 15.61 -1.50 18.15
N ILE A 294 15.71 -0.77 19.24
CA ILE A 294 14.84 0.41 19.47
C ILE A 294 15.10 1.51 18.44
N GLY A 295 16.33 1.59 17.89
CA GLY A 295 16.63 2.54 16.83
C GLY A 295 15.84 2.23 15.57
N ALA A 296 15.85 0.98 15.15
CA ALA A 296 15.05 0.50 14.03
C ALA A 296 13.56 0.64 14.30
N GLU A 297 13.13 0.37 15.53
CA GLU A 297 11.72 0.47 15.95
C GLU A 297 11.19 1.91 15.90
N LEU A 298 11.96 2.89 16.38
CA LEU A 298 11.60 4.30 16.30
C LEU A 298 11.54 4.79 14.85
N ALA A 299 12.48 4.32 14.03
CA ALA A 299 12.45 4.62 12.60
C ALA A 299 11.19 4.02 11.94
N ALA A 300 10.81 2.81 12.34
CA ALA A 300 9.59 2.17 11.86
C ALA A 300 8.33 2.93 12.29
N HIS A 301 8.29 3.45 13.50
CA HIS A 301 7.18 4.30 13.96
C HIS A 301 7.10 5.61 13.20
N THR A 302 8.23 6.25 12.94
CA THR A 302 8.27 7.47 12.11
C THR A 302 7.77 7.19 10.69
N ALA A 303 8.21 6.07 10.13
CA ALA A 303 7.74 5.62 8.83
C ALA A 303 6.24 5.26 8.85
N LEU A 304 5.75 4.67 9.94
CA LEU A 304 4.33 4.34 10.11
C LEU A 304 3.44 5.58 10.17
N VAL A 305 3.90 6.63 10.85
CA VAL A 305 3.20 7.93 10.88
C VAL A 305 3.09 8.50 9.47
N SER A 306 4.20 8.50 8.75
CA SER A 306 4.23 8.96 7.36
C SER A 306 3.31 8.12 6.46
N TYR A 307 3.35 6.81 6.65
CA TYR A 307 2.48 5.86 5.95
C TYR A 307 1.00 6.13 6.23
N THR A 308 0.65 6.29 7.52
CA THR A 308 -0.76 6.52 7.91
C THR A 308 -1.29 7.85 7.40
N HIS A 309 -0.44 8.89 7.44
CA HIS A 309 -0.79 10.19 6.88
C HIS A 309 -1.05 10.07 5.37
N LYS A 310 -0.11 9.45 4.67
CA LYS A 310 -0.23 9.23 3.22
C LYS A 310 -1.45 8.39 2.87
N SER A 311 -1.68 7.30 3.62
CA SER A 311 -2.85 6.43 3.45
C SER A 311 -4.17 7.18 3.61
N LYS A 312 -4.24 8.01 4.65
CA LYS A 312 -5.43 8.84 4.89
C LYS A 312 -5.66 9.83 3.75
N SER A 313 -4.60 10.51 3.34
CA SER A 313 -4.68 11.47 2.25
C SER A 313 -5.16 10.81 0.94
N ILE A 314 -4.70 9.60 0.66
CA ILE A 314 -5.16 8.82 -0.49
C ILE A 314 -6.67 8.55 -0.40
N VAL A 315 -7.13 8.01 0.74
CA VAL A 315 -8.56 7.69 0.94
C VAL A 315 -9.45 8.93 0.84
N ASP A 316 -8.99 10.03 1.39
CA ASP A 316 -9.78 11.27 1.36
C ASP A 316 -9.86 11.82 -0.07
N LEU A 317 -8.76 11.78 -0.81
CA LEU A 317 -8.74 12.18 -2.21
C LEU A 317 -9.59 11.25 -3.09
N GLU A 318 -9.58 9.95 -2.85
CA GLU A 318 -10.40 9.00 -3.59
C GLU A 318 -11.90 9.24 -3.40
N LYS A 319 -12.30 9.60 -2.19
CA LYS A 319 -13.69 9.99 -1.94
C LYS A 319 -14.09 11.25 -2.72
N LEU A 320 -13.18 12.23 -2.74
CA LEU A 320 -13.40 13.47 -3.48
C LEU A 320 -13.49 13.19 -5.00
N ILE A 321 -12.56 12.38 -5.51
CA ILE A 321 -12.55 11.95 -6.91
C ILE A 321 -13.86 11.22 -7.26
N THR A 322 -14.28 10.31 -6.39
CA THR A 322 -15.52 9.55 -6.59
C THR A 322 -16.74 10.46 -6.65
N ARG A 323 -16.76 11.48 -5.78
CA ARG A 323 -17.83 12.48 -5.78
C ARG A 323 -17.80 13.30 -7.04
N CYS A 324 -16.66 13.85 -7.42
CA CYS A 324 -16.54 14.62 -8.64
C CYS A 324 -16.92 13.83 -9.90
N ARG A 325 -16.56 12.53 -9.94
CA ARG A 325 -16.99 11.65 -11.05
C ARG A 325 -18.50 11.48 -11.12
N ALA A 326 -19.13 11.27 -9.95
CA ALA A 326 -20.58 11.11 -9.90
C ALA A 326 -21.31 12.42 -10.30
N ASP A 327 -20.76 13.54 -9.89
CA ASP A 327 -21.29 14.87 -10.26
C ASP A 327 -21.11 15.09 -11.77
N GLY A 328 -19.89 14.83 -12.29
CA GLY A 328 -19.62 14.97 -13.73
C GLY A 328 -20.52 14.11 -14.62
N VAL A 329 -20.81 12.87 -14.18
CA VAL A 329 -21.76 12.01 -14.91
C VAL A 329 -23.14 12.66 -14.99
N ARG A 330 -23.61 13.23 -13.86
CA ARG A 330 -24.91 13.93 -13.81
C ARG A 330 -24.92 15.17 -14.70
N GLU A 331 -23.85 15.93 -14.65
CA GLU A 331 -23.69 17.14 -15.45
C GLU A 331 -23.65 16.82 -16.95
N HIS A 332 -22.87 15.81 -17.35
CA HIS A 332 -22.82 15.40 -18.74
C HIS A 332 -24.16 14.83 -19.26
N ALA A 333 -24.88 14.10 -18.40
CA ALA A 333 -26.21 13.63 -18.76
C ALA A 333 -27.22 14.81 -18.96
N ALA A 334 -27.09 15.82 -18.12
CA ALA A 334 -27.90 17.03 -18.26
C ALA A 334 -27.55 17.81 -19.54
N ILE A 335 -26.26 17.97 -19.83
CA ILE A 335 -25.75 18.58 -21.06
C ILE A 335 -26.28 17.81 -22.28
N ALA A 336 -26.13 16.48 -22.26
CA ALA A 336 -26.60 15.62 -23.36
C ALA A 336 -28.07 15.76 -23.62
N LYS A 337 -28.85 15.85 -22.54
CA LYS A 337 -30.33 16.06 -22.67
C LYS A 337 -30.66 17.43 -23.25
N LEU A 338 -30.02 18.48 -22.73
CA LEU A 338 -30.25 19.84 -23.21
C LEU A 338 -29.87 20.00 -24.68
N ALA A 339 -28.73 19.44 -25.06
CA ALA A 339 -28.30 19.50 -26.44
C ALA A 339 -29.18 18.67 -27.38
N ALA A 340 -29.76 17.57 -26.88
CA ALA A 340 -30.78 16.82 -27.60
C ALA A 340 -32.02 17.67 -27.88
N GLU A 341 -32.48 18.35 -26.84
CA GLU A 341 -33.63 19.24 -26.94
C GLU A 341 -33.35 20.42 -27.90
N ILE A 342 -32.12 20.92 -27.90
CA ILE A 342 -31.68 21.98 -28.81
C ILE A 342 -31.65 21.47 -30.27
N ALA A 343 -31.09 20.28 -30.52
CA ALA A 343 -31.02 19.71 -31.86
C ALA A 343 -32.39 19.48 -32.47
N GLU A 344 -33.35 19.03 -31.65
CA GLU A 344 -34.74 18.90 -32.10
C GLU A 344 -35.40 20.26 -32.40
N LEU A 345 -35.10 21.25 -31.57
CA LEU A 345 -35.54 22.63 -31.80
C LEU A 345 -34.90 23.21 -33.07
N GLU A 346 -33.63 22.97 -33.32
CA GLU A 346 -32.91 23.41 -34.53
C GLU A 346 -33.43 22.70 -35.78
N ALA A 347 -33.95 21.48 -35.64
CA ALA A 347 -34.68 20.78 -36.67
C ALA A 347 -36.16 21.23 -36.81
N HIS A 348 -36.52 22.35 -36.18
CA HIS A 348 -37.89 22.89 -36.10
C HIS A 348 -38.90 21.92 -35.49
N LYS A 349 -38.47 21.07 -34.58
CA LYS A 349 -39.31 20.13 -33.83
C LYS A 349 -39.33 20.43 -32.35
N CYS A 350 -40.46 20.23 -31.71
CA CYS A 350 -40.57 20.36 -30.26
C CYS A 350 -39.88 19.20 -29.54
N TYR A 351 -38.93 19.46 -28.70
CA TYR A 351 -38.20 18.46 -27.90
C TYR A 351 -39.08 17.65 -26.91
N ALA A 352 -40.32 18.12 -26.63
CA ALA A 352 -41.25 17.47 -25.71
C ALA A 352 -42.33 16.60 -26.42
N CYS A 353 -42.70 16.90 -27.66
CA CYS A 353 -43.78 16.19 -28.33
C CYS A 353 -43.53 15.86 -29.82
N GLY A 354 -42.39 16.29 -30.39
CA GLY A 354 -41.95 15.92 -31.74
C GLY A 354 -42.69 16.63 -32.92
N GLN A 355 -43.61 17.57 -32.64
CA GLN A 355 -44.29 18.33 -33.68
C GLN A 355 -43.44 19.48 -34.24
N GLU A 356 -43.62 19.79 -35.53
CA GLU A 356 -42.91 20.89 -36.18
C GLU A 356 -43.40 22.26 -35.72
N PHE A 357 -42.46 23.20 -35.48
CA PHE A 357 -42.77 24.57 -35.13
C PHE A 357 -42.72 25.51 -36.32
N HIS A 358 -43.68 26.44 -36.37
CA HIS A 358 -43.76 27.45 -37.44
C HIS A 358 -43.91 28.90 -36.95
N ASP A 359 -43.59 29.21 -35.68
CA ASP A 359 -43.78 30.54 -35.16
C ASP A 359 -42.47 31.14 -34.57
N GLY A 360 -42.48 32.49 -34.41
CA GLY A 360 -41.33 33.26 -33.96
C GLY A 360 -40.95 33.11 -32.48
N SER A 361 -41.64 32.26 -31.76
CA SER A 361 -41.27 31.95 -30.35
C SER A 361 -40.22 30.86 -30.24
N HIS A 362 -39.97 30.19 -31.31
CA HIS A 362 -39.01 29.09 -31.39
C HIS A 362 -37.56 29.54 -31.08
N GLU A 363 -37.18 30.68 -31.64
CA GLU A 363 -35.82 31.22 -31.50
C GLU A 363 -35.48 31.61 -30.05
N ALA A 364 -36.47 32.14 -29.34
CA ALA A 364 -36.33 32.50 -27.93
C ALA A 364 -36.19 31.29 -27.01
N VAL A 365 -36.92 30.21 -27.32
CA VAL A 365 -36.80 28.94 -26.57
C VAL A 365 -35.47 28.29 -26.85
N LEU A 366 -35.03 28.32 -28.10
CA LEU A 366 -33.76 27.79 -28.53
C LEU A 366 -32.58 28.55 -27.88
N GLU A 367 -32.66 29.86 -27.84
CA GLU A 367 -31.66 30.70 -27.19
C GLU A 367 -31.61 30.49 -25.66
N SER A 368 -32.79 30.35 -25.03
CA SER A 368 -32.87 30.01 -23.61
C SER A 368 -32.25 28.66 -23.32
N LYS A 369 -32.51 27.68 -24.15
CA LYS A 369 -31.94 26.34 -24.01
C LYS A 369 -30.42 26.34 -24.23
N ARG A 370 -29.92 27.08 -25.21
CA ARG A 370 -28.48 27.27 -25.46
C ARG A 370 -27.78 27.92 -24.27
N LYS A 371 -28.41 28.92 -23.64
CA LYS A 371 -27.86 29.56 -22.45
C LYS A 371 -27.77 28.58 -21.29
N THR A 372 -28.86 27.83 -21.05
CA THR A 372 -28.84 26.80 -19.99
C THR A 372 -27.82 25.70 -20.28
N LEU A 373 -27.61 25.35 -21.53
CA LEU A 373 -26.57 24.41 -21.93
C LEU A 373 -25.18 24.96 -21.60
N GLN A 374 -24.92 26.21 -21.97
CA GLN A 374 -23.66 26.89 -21.70
C GLN A 374 -23.34 26.95 -20.19
N GLU A 375 -24.36 27.23 -19.36
CA GLU A 375 -24.20 27.21 -17.90
C GLU A 375 -23.84 25.82 -17.38
N ALA A 376 -24.54 24.79 -17.89
CA ALA A 376 -24.26 23.41 -17.54
C ALA A 376 -22.87 22.94 -17.99
N GLU A 377 -22.43 23.39 -19.17
CA GLU A 377 -21.07 23.12 -19.68
C GLU A 377 -19.99 23.77 -18.80
N LEU A 378 -20.20 25.01 -18.38
CA LEU A 378 -19.30 25.68 -17.46
C LEU A 378 -19.17 24.94 -16.13
N GLN A 379 -20.32 24.44 -15.63
CA GLN A 379 -20.31 23.65 -14.41
C GLN A 379 -19.54 22.33 -14.60
N ALA A 380 -19.79 21.63 -15.70
CA ALA A 380 -19.07 20.40 -16.02
C ALA A 380 -17.56 20.61 -16.18
N VAL A 381 -17.17 21.74 -16.74
CA VAL A 381 -15.74 22.14 -16.81
C VAL A 381 -15.16 22.34 -15.42
N ALA A 382 -15.91 23.01 -14.54
CA ALA A 382 -15.47 23.23 -13.16
C ALA A 382 -15.30 21.92 -12.41
N THR A 383 -16.31 21.01 -12.53
CA THR A 383 -16.25 19.67 -11.91
C THR A 383 -15.11 18.83 -12.49
N THR A 384 -14.88 18.95 -13.79
CA THR A 384 -13.74 18.28 -14.46
C THR A 384 -12.39 18.85 -13.97
N GLY A 385 -12.33 20.17 -13.75
CA GLY A 385 -11.17 20.82 -13.17
C GLY A 385 -10.85 20.29 -11.78
N GLN A 386 -11.84 20.21 -10.91
CA GLN A 386 -11.70 19.65 -9.57
C GLN A 386 -11.30 18.18 -9.60
N LEU A 387 -11.90 17.41 -10.50
CA LEU A 387 -11.53 16.00 -10.68
C LEU A 387 -10.06 15.86 -11.09
N THR A 388 -9.63 16.72 -12.01
CA THR A 388 -8.23 16.76 -12.48
C THR A 388 -7.28 17.11 -11.35
N GLU A 389 -7.62 18.12 -10.56
CA GLU A 389 -6.86 18.56 -9.41
C GLU A 389 -6.72 17.46 -8.35
N HIS A 390 -7.84 16.87 -7.97
CA HIS A 390 -7.83 15.80 -6.97
C HIS A 390 -7.11 14.54 -7.47
N THR A 391 -7.25 14.23 -8.76
CA THR A 391 -6.55 13.10 -9.37
C THR A 391 -5.05 13.38 -9.48
N ALA A 392 -4.66 14.63 -9.77
CA ALA A 392 -3.26 15.05 -9.73
C ALA A 392 -2.68 14.92 -8.32
N ALA A 393 -3.42 15.42 -7.32
CA ALA A 393 -3.02 15.31 -5.93
C ALA A 393 -2.87 13.83 -5.49
N LEU A 394 -3.78 12.98 -5.92
CA LEU A 394 -3.68 11.54 -5.65
C LEU A 394 -2.46 10.92 -6.33
N GLY A 395 -2.23 11.28 -7.59
CA GLY A 395 -1.05 10.83 -8.35
C GLY A 395 0.28 11.27 -7.74
N ALA A 396 0.33 12.51 -7.23
CA ALA A 396 1.51 13.06 -6.57
C ALA A 396 1.89 12.29 -5.28
N LEU A 397 0.91 11.69 -4.62
CA LEU A 397 1.17 10.87 -3.44
C LEU A 397 1.87 9.56 -3.79
N GLY A 398 1.74 9.10 -5.03
CA GLY A 398 2.34 7.84 -5.49
C GLY A 398 1.79 6.61 -4.75
N ALA A 399 2.25 5.46 -5.15
CA ALA A 399 1.80 4.22 -4.55
C ALA A 399 2.08 4.16 -3.04
N LEU A 400 1.15 3.59 -2.33
CA LEU A 400 1.32 3.32 -0.92
C LEU A 400 2.26 2.11 -0.79
N GLY A 401 3.41 2.34 -0.20
CA GLY A 401 4.37 1.27 0.08
C GLY A 401 3.83 0.25 1.07
N ALA A 402 4.64 -0.72 1.38
CA ALA A 402 4.33 -1.66 2.44
C ALA A 402 4.19 -0.91 3.78
N LYS A 403 3.19 -1.28 4.54
CA LYS A 403 3.00 -0.70 5.87
C LYS A 403 4.18 -1.08 6.76
N PRO A 404 4.87 -0.11 7.35
CA PRO A 404 5.91 -0.42 8.32
C PRO A 404 5.36 -1.27 9.46
N VAL A 405 6.11 -2.27 9.82
CA VAL A 405 5.78 -3.15 10.94
C VAL A 405 6.53 -2.63 12.15
N THR A 406 5.81 -2.38 13.21
CA THR A 406 6.36 -1.97 14.50
C THR A 406 6.14 -3.06 15.53
N HIS A 407 7.07 -3.24 16.40
CA HIS A 407 6.97 -4.18 17.50
C HIS A 407 6.03 -3.66 18.59
N TYR A 408 6.09 -2.34 18.83
CA TYR A 408 5.24 -1.65 19.77
C TYR A 408 4.05 -0.97 19.09
N ARG A 409 2.99 -0.80 19.85
CA ARG A 409 1.80 -0.13 19.37
C ARG A 409 2.01 1.38 19.15
N THR A 410 2.83 1.99 19.95
CA THR A 410 3.10 3.43 19.91
C THR A 410 4.60 3.72 20.03
N GLU A 411 5.02 4.81 19.41
CA GLU A 411 6.39 5.32 19.55
C GLU A 411 6.76 5.59 21.02
N ALA A 412 5.78 6.03 21.82
CA ALA A 412 5.96 6.27 23.24
C ALA A 412 6.32 4.99 24.00
N GLU A 413 5.82 3.84 23.59
CA GLU A 413 6.18 2.55 24.17
C GLU A 413 7.63 2.18 23.84
N ALA A 414 8.08 2.42 22.61
CA ALA A 414 9.47 2.24 22.22
C ALA A 414 10.43 3.17 22.99
N ILE A 415 10.04 4.43 23.15
CA ILE A 415 10.79 5.41 23.96
C ILE A 415 10.82 4.97 25.44
N ARG A 416 9.69 4.47 25.95
CA ARG A 416 9.63 3.94 27.33
C ARG A 416 10.59 2.77 27.48
N HIS A 417 10.59 1.83 26.55
CA HIS A 417 11.51 0.71 26.55
C HIS A 417 12.98 1.18 26.51
N SER A 418 13.28 2.17 25.66
CA SER A 418 14.62 2.79 25.67
C SER A 418 14.99 3.38 27.03
N SER A 419 14.02 4.01 27.69
CA SER A 419 14.22 4.59 29.01
C SER A 419 14.39 3.52 30.08
N GLU A 420 13.63 2.42 29.96
CA GLU A 420 13.76 1.26 30.87
C GLU A 420 15.13 0.62 30.76
N LEU A 421 15.62 0.39 29.53
CA LEU A 421 16.98 -0.11 29.30
C LEU A 421 18.04 0.79 29.92
N LYS A 422 17.94 2.10 29.70
CA LYS A 422 18.88 3.07 30.31
C LYS A 422 18.79 3.08 31.83
N ASN A 423 17.57 2.90 32.37
CA ASN A 423 17.39 2.84 33.80
C ASN A 423 18.00 1.58 34.42
N ILE A 424 17.80 0.42 33.78
CA ILE A 424 18.38 -0.84 34.21
C ILE A 424 19.93 -0.74 34.15
N GLN A 425 20.45 -0.15 33.07
CA GLN A 425 21.90 0.05 32.96
C GLN A 425 22.44 0.91 34.14
N LYS A 426 21.74 2.00 34.46
CA LYS A 426 22.12 2.82 35.64
C LYS A 426 22.04 2.03 36.95
N GLN A 427 21.05 1.13 37.07
CA GLN A 427 20.95 0.29 38.27
C GLN A 427 22.11 -0.70 38.37
N ILE A 428 22.51 -1.27 37.22
CA ILE A 428 23.70 -2.13 37.14
C ILE A 428 24.96 -1.36 37.62
N ASP A 429 25.17 -0.18 37.03
CA ASP A 429 26.32 0.64 37.32
C ASP A 429 26.33 1.05 38.82
N ALA A 430 25.18 1.53 39.32
CA ALA A 430 25.04 1.90 40.73
C ALA A 430 25.29 0.73 41.68
N LYS A 431 24.83 -0.49 41.30
CA LYS A 431 25.08 -1.68 42.11
C LYS A 431 26.51 -2.16 42.06
N LEU A 432 27.21 -1.97 40.95
CA LEU A 432 28.63 -2.29 40.82
C LEU A 432 29.51 -1.34 41.64
N ASP A 433 29.09 -0.08 41.74
CA ASP A 433 29.80 0.96 42.52
C ASP A 433 29.49 0.90 44.02
N GLU A 434 28.57 0.02 44.44
CA GLU A 434 28.20 -0.12 45.84
C GLU A 434 29.35 -0.71 46.66
N LEU A 435 29.86 0.10 47.54
CA LEU A 435 31.01 -0.28 48.37
C LEU A 435 30.60 -1.36 49.40
N ASP A 436 31.48 -2.34 49.58
CA ASP A 436 31.30 -3.40 50.60
C ASP A 436 31.33 -2.79 52.01
N PRO A 437 30.18 -2.71 52.71
CA PRO A 437 30.08 -2.01 54.01
C PRO A 437 30.78 -2.75 55.14
N TYR A 438 31.23 -3.97 54.92
CA TYR A 438 31.88 -4.81 55.92
C TYR A 438 33.38 -4.93 55.70
N ALA A 439 33.92 -4.43 54.58
CA ALA A 439 35.29 -4.63 54.19
C ALA A 439 36.29 -4.05 55.24
N GLU A 440 36.00 -2.85 55.70
CA GLU A 440 36.80 -2.14 56.68
C GLU A 440 36.75 -2.84 58.06
N GLN A 441 35.52 -3.17 58.53
CA GLN A 441 35.31 -3.86 59.81
C GLN A 441 35.91 -5.26 59.85
N VAL A 442 35.92 -5.98 58.75
CA VAL A 442 36.57 -7.32 58.66
C VAL A 442 38.10 -7.18 58.62
N SER A 443 38.63 -6.11 57.99
CA SER A 443 40.07 -5.88 57.90
C SER A 443 40.69 -5.35 59.21
N GLU A 444 39.89 -4.65 60.04
CA GLU A 444 40.33 -4.14 61.31
C GLU A 444 40.36 -5.16 62.46
N TYR A 445 39.77 -6.37 62.21
CA TYR A 445 39.66 -7.38 63.22
C TYR A 445 41.01 -8.02 63.49
N ILE A 446 41.47 -7.92 64.80
CA ILE A 446 42.61 -8.59 65.27
C ILE A 446 42.29 -10.06 65.68
N GLU A 447 42.93 -11.00 65.02
CA GLU A 447 42.71 -12.41 65.29
C GLU A 447 43.04 -12.76 66.75
N VAL A 448 42.00 -13.24 67.47
CA VAL A 448 42.17 -13.64 68.87
C VAL A 448 42.40 -15.13 68.92
N VAL A 449 43.59 -15.50 69.35
CA VAL A 449 43.95 -16.89 69.56
C VAL A 449 43.39 -17.38 70.89
N LEU A 450 42.50 -18.41 70.84
CA LEU A 450 41.93 -19.02 72.02
C LEU A 450 43.00 -19.77 72.81
N GLY A 451 43.17 -19.39 74.05
CA GLY A 451 44.05 -20.09 75.01
C GLY A 451 43.45 -21.48 75.36
N SER A 452 44.27 -22.27 75.99
CA SER A 452 43.88 -23.58 76.57
C SER A 452 42.97 -23.39 77.77
N GLN A 453 41.93 -24.21 77.87
CA GLN A 453 40.95 -24.15 78.97
C GLN A 453 41.33 -25.20 80.06
N PRO A 454 41.19 -24.80 81.31
CA PRO A 454 41.37 -25.73 82.44
C PRO A 454 40.24 -26.77 82.49
N VAL A 455 40.63 -27.98 82.94
CA VAL A 455 39.73 -29.13 82.91
C VAL A 455 39.61 -29.73 84.31
N THR A 456 38.47 -30.15 84.73
CA THR A 456 38.22 -30.51 86.16
C THR A 456 37.68 -31.93 86.32
N HIS A 457 37.14 -32.50 85.33
CA HIS A 457 36.48 -33.82 85.44
C HIS A 457 37.41 -35.03 85.20
N TYR A 458 38.65 -34.78 84.78
CA TYR A 458 39.55 -35.82 84.42
C TYR A 458 40.77 -35.81 85.31
N ASP A 459 41.41 -37.01 85.61
CA ASP A 459 42.60 -37.20 86.46
C ASP A 459 43.83 -36.44 85.98
N THR A 460 43.78 -35.95 84.73
CA THR A 460 44.91 -35.18 84.16
C THR A 460 44.35 -33.96 83.41
N GLU A 461 45.10 -32.86 83.55
CA GLU A 461 44.84 -31.62 82.80
C GLU A 461 44.69 -31.88 81.29
N ALA A 462 45.49 -32.81 80.74
CA ALA A 462 45.45 -33.15 79.32
C ALA A 462 44.09 -33.78 78.86
N LYS A 463 43.43 -34.65 79.64
CA LYS A 463 42.18 -35.24 79.35
C LYS A 463 41.05 -34.17 79.38
N ALA A 464 41.13 -33.32 80.33
CA ALA A 464 40.17 -32.26 80.51
C ALA A 464 40.28 -31.22 79.39
N VAL A 465 41.53 -30.82 79.04
CA VAL A 465 41.77 -29.97 77.86
C VAL A 465 41.19 -30.58 76.59
N THR A 466 41.33 -31.94 76.42
CA THR A 466 40.74 -32.62 75.29
C THR A 466 39.21 -32.55 75.29
N HIS A 467 38.60 -32.79 76.46
CA HIS A 467 37.12 -32.71 76.60
C HIS A 467 36.65 -31.29 76.36
N MET A 468 37.28 -30.26 76.90
CA MET A 468 36.94 -28.86 76.71
C MET A 468 37.12 -28.44 75.24
N SER A 469 38.16 -28.90 74.59
CA SER A 469 38.35 -28.68 73.15
C SER A 469 37.24 -29.29 72.33
N GLN A 470 36.74 -30.48 72.73
CA GLN A 470 35.58 -31.11 72.09
C GLN A 470 34.28 -30.31 72.28
N VAL A 471 34.04 -29.84 73.54
CA VAL A 471 32.89 -28.98 73.85
C VAL A 471 32.95 -27.68 73.07
N ALA A 472 34.14 -27.00 73.10
CA ALA A 472 34.34 -25.77 72.34
C ALA A 472 34.17 -25.96 70.84
N ASN A 473 34.69 -27.06 70.28
CA ASN A 473 34.57 -27.37 68.86
C ASN A 473 33.12 -27.64 68.48
N LEU A 474 32.37 -28.42 69.32
CA LEU A 474 30.96 -28.62 69.09
C LEU A 474 30.15 -27.33 69.20
N LEU A 475 30.48 -26.48 70.18
CA LEU A 475 29.81 -25.17 70.29
C LEU A 475 30.13 -24.30 69.10
N GLN A 476 31.36 -24.29 68.63
CA GLN A 476 31.76 -23.59 67.41
C GLN A 476 31.03 -24.15 66.19
N GLN A 477 30.90 -25.48 66.07
CA GLN A 477 30.14 -26.09 65.01
C GLN A 477 28.65 -25.71 65.07
N ILE A 478 28.05 -25.71 66.27
CA ILE A 478 26.67 -25.30 66.49
C ILE A 478 26.53 -23.80 66.10
N THR A 479 27.45 -22.94 66.58
CA THR A 479 27.43 -21.49 66.29
C THR A 479 27.58 -21.25 64.79
N THR A 480 28.52 -21.92 64.17
CA THR A 480 28.73 -21.83 62.72
C THR A 480 27.49 -22.29 61.95
N LYS A 481 26.93 -23.44 62.37
CA LYS A 481 25.69 -23.98 61.78
C LYS A 481 24.48 -23.09 61.99
N THR A 482 24.38 -22.47 63.20
CA THR A 482 23.28 -21.53 63.51
C THR A 482 23.41 -20.23 62.74
N ALA A 483 24.67 -19.79 62.48
CA ALA A 483 24.96 -18.61 61.68
C ALA A 483 24.85 -18.84 60.16
N GLU A 484 24.69 -20.13 59.73
CA GLU A 484 24.44 -20.41 58.32
C GLU A 484 23.14 -19.78 57.88
N THR A 485 23.24 -18.76 57.04
CA THR A 485 22.09 -18.13 56.43
C THR A 485 21.49 -19.03 55.36
N ASP A 486 20.16 -19.08 55.29
CA ASP A 486 19.46 -19.79 54.25
C ASP A 486 19.83 -19.23 52.86
N PRO A 487 20.54 -20.00 52.03
CA PRO A 487 21.02 -19.53 50.74
C PRO A 487 19.91 -19.39 49.71
N TYR A 488 18.70 -19.78 50.06
CA TYR A 488 17.55 -19.82 49.13
C TYR A 488 16.51 -18.73 49.38
N THR A 489 16.48 -18.12 50.59
CA THR A 489 15.45 -17.12 50.91
C THR A 489 15.58 -15.91 50.00
N ASP A 490 16.77 -15.32 49.93
CA ASP A 490 17.01 -14.15 49.08
C ASP A 490 16.77 -14.47 47.60
N GLN A 491 17.15 -15.68 47.16
CA GLN A 491 16.89 -16.14 45.78
C GLN A 491 15.41 -16.29 45.47
N ILE A 492 14.61 -16.77 46.44
CA ILE A 492 13.17 -16.93 46.30
C ILE A 492 12.51 -15.54 46.30
N ASP A 493 12.96 -14.64 47.18
CA ASP A 493 12.45 -13.29 47.30
C ASP A 493 12.77 -12.48 46.05
N ASP A 494 14.01 -12.52 45.58
CA ASP A 494 14.44 -11.87 44.34
C ASP A 494 13.67 -12.40 43.11
N MET A 495 13.43 -13.73 43.04
CA MET A 495 12.64 -14.29 41.96
C MET A 495 11.14 -14.02 42.10
N THR A 496 10.67 -13.83 43.33
CA THR A 496 9.26 -13.52 43.60
C THR A 496 9.00 -12.03 43.32
N ASP A 497 10.00 -11.16 43.61
CA ASP A 497 9.98 -9.75 43.28
C ASP A 497 10.24 -9.49 41.77
N GLN A 498 10.82 -10.44 41.05
CA GLN A 498 10.73 -10.48 39.59
C GLN A 498 9.26 -10.67 39.22
N ALA A 499 8.51 -9.60 39.31
CA ALA A 499 7.09 -9.59 39.01
C ALA A 499 6.86 -10.32 37.71
N LEU A 500 6.11 -11.40 37.77
CA LEU A 500 5.65 -12.13 36.59
C LEU A 500 5.20 -11.09 35.58
N GLN A 501 5.86 -11.03 34.44
CA GLN A 501 5.49 -10.07 33.42
C GLN A 501 4.02 -10.22 33.10
N VAL A 502 3.26 -9.14 33.23
CA VAL A 502 1.82 -9.18 32.94
C VAL A 502 1.64 -9.50 31.48
N VAL A 503 1.01 -10.63 31.22
CA VAL A 503 0.66 -11.01 29.85
C VAL A 503 -0.54 -10.15 29.43
N SER A 504 -0.31 -9.17 28.56
CA SER A 504 -1.41 -8.44 27.92
C SER A 504 -1.70 -9.06 26.56
N TYR A 505 -2.98 -9.27 26.30
CA TYR A 505 -3.50 -9.72 25.01
C TYR A 505 -4.10 -8.58 24.17
N ASP A 506 -4.05 -7.33 24.65
CA ASP A 506 -4.73 -6.22 24.00
C ASP A 506 -4.21 -5.97 22.59
N ALA A 507 -2.87 -5.92 22.45
CA ALA A 507 -2.25 -5.76 21.13
C ALA A 507 -2.60 -6.90 20.17
N LEU A 508 -2.64 -8.13 20.66
CA LEU A 508 -3.02 -9.29 19.86
C LEU A 508 -4.49 -9.22 19.44
N ASN A 509 -5.38 -8.83 20.35
CA ASN A 509 -6.80 -8.67 20.06
C ASN A 509 -7.04 -7.56 19.01
N ASP A 510 -6.35 -6.44 19.13
CA ASP A 510 -6.44 -5.35 18.15
C ASP A 510 -5.93 -5.77 16.76
N LEU A 511 -4.82 -6.52 16.71
CA LEU A 511 -4.29 -7.07 15.47
C LEU A 511 -5.24 -8.09 14.84
N ASN A 512 -5.84 -8.97 15.64
CA ASN A 512 -6.82 -9.93 15.16
C ASN A 512 -8.07 -9.25 14.60
N ARG A 513 -8.58 -8.22 15.27
CA ARG A 513 -9.68 -7.40 14.74
C ARG A 513 -9.31 -6.74 13.42
N LEU A 514 -8.11 -6.20 13.33
CA LEU A 514 -7.62 -5.61 12.09
C LEU A 514 -7.54 -6.65 10.98
N GLN A 515 -7.04 -7.84 11.28
CA GLN A 515 -6.98 -8.96 10.34
C GLN A 515 -8.39 -9.37 9.86
N GLU A 516 -9.34 -9.53 10.77
CA GLU A 516 -10.73 -9.83 10.43
C GLU A 516 -11.35 -8.77 9.50
N HIS A 517 -11.09 -7.49 9.78
CA HIS A 517 -11.54 -6.40 8.91
C HIS A 517 -10.90 -6.45 7.52
N GLN A 518 -9.60 -6.72 7.45
CA GLN A 518 -8.86 -6.83 6.18
C GLN A 518 -9.35 -8.04 5.38
N ASP A 519 -9.57 -9.18 6.02
CA ASP A 519 -10.11 -10.39 5.40
C ASP A 519 -11.54 -10.17 4.87
N PHE A 520 -12.35 -9.47 5.65
CA PHE A 520 -13.70 -9.08 5.21
C PHE A 520 -13.65 -8.18 3.98
N LEU A 521 -12.82 -7.14 4.01
CA LEU A 521 -12.64 -6.23 2.86
C LEU A 521 -12.09 -6.97 1.64
N LEU A 522 -11.12 -7.84 1.85
CA LEU A 522 -10.54 -8.65 0.77
C LEU A 522 -11.62 -9.53 0.12
N LYS A 523 -12.46 -10.17 0.93
CA LYS A 523 -13.59 -10.97 0.45
C LYS A 523 -14.60 -10.13 -0.34
N LEU A 524 -14.89 -8.90 0.14
CA LEU A 524 -15.77 -7.98 -0.57
C LEU A 524 -15.22 -7.57 -1.94
N LEU A 525 -13.90 -7.38 -2.06
CA LEU A 525 -13.27 -6.93 -3.30
C LEU A 525 -13.03 -8.08 -4.29
N THR A 526 -12.73 -9.29 -3.79
CA THR A 526 -12.33 -10.43 -4.63
C THR A 526 -13.48 -11.35 -5.00
N SER A 527 -14.49 -11.47 -4.15
CA SER A 527 -15.59 -12.38 -4.41
C SER A 527 -16.42 -11.95 -5.62
N LYS A 528 -16.66 -12.88 -6.55
CA LYS A 528 -17.53 -12.67 -7.71
C LYS A 528 -18.96 -12.31 -7.31
N ASP A 529 -19.40 -12.81 -6.18
CA ASP A 529 -20.75 -12.61 -5.64
C ASP A 529 -20.85 -11.46 -4.64
N SER A 530 -19.76 -10.70 -4.46
CA SER A 530 -19.77 -9.60 -3.50
C SER A 530 -20.79 -8.54 -3.86
N PHE A 531 -21.43 -8.00 -2.84
CA PHE A 531 -22.37 -6.90 -3.00
C PHE A 531 -21.72 -5.68 -3.66
N VAL A 532 -20.47 -5.38 -3.32
CA VAL A 532 -19.73 -4.25 -3.89
C VAL A 532 -19.54 -4.42 -5.38
N ARG A 533 -19.06 -5.59 -5.81
CA ARG A 533 -18.87 -5.89 -7.23
C ARG A 533 -20.18 -5.83 -8.00
N LYS A 534 -21.24 -6.47 -7.49
CA LYS A 534 -22.57 -6.42 -8.10
C LYS A 534 -23.09 -5.00 -8.23
N LYS A 535 -22.94 -4.20 -7.17
CA LYS A 535 -23.41 -2.81 -7.15
C LYS A 535 -22.66 -1.94 -8.16
N ILE A 536 -21.35 -2.10 -8.30
CA ILE A 536 -20.54 -1.37 -9.28
C ILE A 536 -20.97 -1.77 -10.70
N ILE A 537 -21.13 -3.08 -10.95
CA ILE A 537 -21.61 -3.58 -12.24
C ILE A 537 -22.97 -2.97 -12.54
N ASP A 538 -23.94 -3.09 -11.67
CA ASP A 538 -25.31 -2.61 -11.88
C ASP A 538 -25.36 -1.11 -12.18
N GLN A 539 -24.61 -0.30 -11.41
CA GLN A 539 -24.58 1.16 -11.60
C GLN A 539 -23.93 1.55 -12.92
N ASN A 540 -22.74 1.04 -13.18
CA ASN A 540 -21.96 1.41 -14.35
C ASN A 540 -22.58 0.82 -15.62
N LEU A 541 -23.16 -0.38 -15.53
CA LEU A 541 -23.87 -1.02 -16.62
C LEU A 541 -25.16 -0.27 -16.98
N SER A 542 -25.90 0.17 -15.97
CA SER A 542 -27.08 1.00 -16.18
C SER A 542 -26.72 2.30 -16.88
N TYR A 543 -25.62 2.94 -16.46
CA TYR A 543 -25.11 4.14 -17.10
C TYR A 543 -24.66 3.85 -18.55
N LEU A 544 -23.89 2.76 -18.77
CA LEU A 544 -23.48 2.33 -20.11
C LEU A 544 -24.70 2.13 -21.03
N ASN A 545 -25.69 1.40 -20.57
CA ASN A 545 -26.91 1.13 -21.35
C ASN A 545 -27.66 2.42 -21.66
N ALA A 546 -27.78 3.33 -20.71
CA ALA A 546 -28.44 4.62 -20.94
C ALA A 546 -27.66 5.47 -21.96
N ARG A 547 -26.32 5.49 -21.87
CA ARG A 547 -25.49 6.20 -22.86
C ARG A 547 -25.55 5.55 -24.23
N LEU A 548 -25.53 4.24 -24.28
CA LEU A 548 -25.65 3.49 -25.53
C LEU A 548 -27.00 3.78 -26.22
N THR A 549 -28.12 3.66 -25.52
CA THR A 549 -29.44 4.01 -26.03
C THR A 549 -29.46 5.44 -26.56
N HIS A 550 -28.92 6.39 -25.79
CA HIS A 550 -28.82 7.78 -26.21
C HIS A 550 -28.05 7.97 -27.53
N TYR A 551 -26.95 7.25 -27.73
CA TYR A 551 -26.19 7.36 -28.98
C TYR A 551 -26.83 6.62 -30.13
N LEU A 552 -27.46 5.46 -29.88
CA LEU A 552 -28.20 4.72 -30.89
C LEU A 552 -29.35 5.57 -31.47
N ASP A 553 -30.11 6.21 -30.60
CA ASP A 553 -31.20 7.11 -31.01
C ASP A 553 -30.67 8.29 -31.82
N ARG A 554 -29.51 8.86 -31.42
CA ARG A 554 -28.93 10.02 -32.10
C ARG A 554 -28.30 9.69 -33.45
N ILE A 555 -27.69 8.54 -33.57
CA ILE A 555 -27.10 8.09 -34.85
C ILE A 555 -28.22 7.55 -35.80
N GLY A 556 -29.39 7.28 -35.24
CA GLY A 556 -30.52 6.79 -36.00
C GLY A 556 -30.46 5.29 -36.26
N LEU A 557 -30.09 4.50 -35.20
CA LEU A 557 -30.21 3.04 -35.26
C LEU A 557 -31.39 2.60 -34.39
N PRO A 558 -32.42 1.96 -35.00
CA PRO A 558 -33.65 1.61 -34.30
C PRO A 558 -33.54 0.37 -33.40
N HIS A 559 -32.38 -0.25 -33.36
CA HIS A 559 -32.15 -1.45 -32.58
C HIS A 559 -32.00 -1.13 -31.07
N THR A 560 -32.52 -2.02 -30.25
CA THR A 560 -32.29 -2.00 -28.82
C THR A 560 -31.05 -2.83 -28.53
N VAL A 561 -30.02 -2.21 -27.98
CA VAL A 561 -28.77 -2.90 -27.62
C VAL A 561 -28.51 -2.70 -26.13
N LYS A 562 -28.37 -3.81 -25.41
CA LYS A 562 -28.19 -3.78 -23.96
C LYS A 562 -27.09 -4.73 -23.50
N PHE A 563 -26.32 -4.27 -22.60
CA PHE A 563 -25.38 -5.11 -21.79
C PHE A 563 -26.17 -5.71 -20.63
N GLN A 564 -26.05 -7.02 -20.46
CA GLN A 564 -26.66 -7.78 -19.38
C GLN A 564 -25.72 -7.86 -18.16
N ASN A 565 -26.26 -8.27 -17.03
CA ASN A 565 -25.46 -8.36 -15.78
C ASN A 565 -24.33 -9.40 -15.84
N ASP A 566 -24.39 -10.35 -16.72
CA ASP A 566 -23.32 -11.31 -17.01
C ASP A 566 -22.25 -10.76 -17.97
N LEU A 567 -22.44 -9.49 -18.39
CA LEU A 567 -21.62 -8.73 -19.33
C LEU A 567 -21.78 -9.21 -20.80
N SER A 568 -22.76 -10.03 -21.09
CA SER A 568 -23.16 -10.33 -22.47
C SER A 568 -23.94 -9.16 -23.09
N VAL A 569 -24.00 -9.13 -24.40
CA VAL A 569 -24.71 -8.08 -25.13
C VAL A 569 -25.89 -8.71 -25.91
N SER A 570 -27.08 -8.18 -25.71
CA SER A 570 -28.25 -8.50 -26.55
C SER A 570 -28.48 -7.37 -27.54
N ILE A 571 -28.77 -7.76 -28.77
CA ILE A 571 -29.21 -6.86 -29.86
C ILE A 571 -30.59 -7.29 -30.25
N GLU A 572 -31.54 -6.38 -30.21
CA GLU A 572 -32.94 -6.68 -30.54
C GLU A 572 -33.48 -5.68 -31.57
N GLU A 573 -34.21 -6.19 -32.53
CA GLU A 573 -35.00 -5.40 -33.46
C GLU A 573 -36.44 -5.92 -33.48
N LEU A 574 -37.39 -5.04 -33.20
CA LEU A 574 -38.80 -5.36 -33.14
C LEU A 574 -39.12 -6.59 -32.28
N GLY A 575 -38.38 -6.76 -31.16
CA GLY A 575 -38.57 -7.87 -30.23
C GLY A 575 -37.93 -9.20 -30.68
N ARG A 576 -37.09 -9.19 -31.70
CA ARG A 576 -36.29 -10.34 -32.15
C ARG A 576 -34.82 -10.12 -31.84
N GLU A 577 -34.19 -11.11 -31.23
CA GLU A 577 -32.77 -11.10 -30.98
C GLU A 577 -31.99 -11.31 -32.29
N LEU A 578 -30.95 -10.54 -32.46
CA LEU A 578 -30.07 -10.56 -33.63
C LEU A 578 -28.62 -10.75 -33.17
N ASP A 579 -27.84 -11.44 -34.00
CA ASP A 579 -26.40 -11.45 -33.87
C ASP A 579 -25.80 -10.20 -34.54
N PHE A 580 -24.63 -9.77 -34.05
CA PHE A 580 -23.91 -8.64 -34.65
C PHE A 580 -23.66 -8.85 -36.14
N ASP A 581 -23.44 -10.10 -36.56
CA ASP A 581 -23.20 -10.47 -37.97
C ASP A 581 -24.44 -10.38 -38.85
N ASN A 582 -25.62 -10.34 -38.28
CA ASN A 582 -26.88 -10.16 -39.05
C ASN A 582 -27.12 -8.70 -39.46
N LEU A 583 -26.43 -7.75 -38.82
CA LEU A 583 -26.60 -6.33 -39.12
C LEU A 583 -25.98 -5.98 -40.47
N SER A 584 -26.65 -5.11 -41.21
CA SER A 584 -26.09 -4.50 -42.43
C SER A 584 -24.82 -3.69 -42.10
N ARG A 585 -24.00 -3.41 -43.07
CA ARG A 585 -22.77 -2.63 -42.90
C ARG A 585 -23.04 -1.25 -42.27
N GLY A 586 -24.10 -0.58 -42.67
CA GLY A 586 -24.48 0.72 -42.13
C GLY A 586 -24.92 0.65 -40.66
N GLU A 587 -25.71 -0.36 -40.31
CA GLU A 587 -26.15 -0.61 -38.95
C GLU A 587 -24.97 -0.98 -38.06
N ARG A 588 -24.07 -1.85 -38.52
CA ARG A 588 -22.82 -2.17 -37.79
C ARG A 588 -22.01 -0.92 -37.50
N THR A 589 -21.82 -0.05 -38.49
CA THR A 589 -21.04 1.18 -38.29
C THR A 589 -21.70 2.12 -37.30
N ARG A 590 -23.03 2.29 -37.36
CA ARG A 590 -23.79 3.08 -36.40
C ARG A 590 -23.69 2.50 -34.99
N LEU A 591 -23.81 1.19 -34.87
CA LEU A 591 -23.68 0.50 -33.59
C LEU A 591 -22.26 0.64 -33.02
N ILE A 592 -21.22 0.44 -33.83
CA ILE A 592 -19.80 0.60 -33.44
C ILE A 592 -19.54 2.03 -32.91
N LEU A 593 -19.99 3.04 -33.62
CA LEU A 593 -19.84 4.43 -33.20
C LEU A 593 -20.59 4.69 -31.88
N SER A 594 -21.82 4.22 -31.76
CA SER A 594 -22.63 4.38 -30.56
C SER A 594 -22.00 3.70 -29.35
N LEU A 595 -21.50 2.49 -29.53
CA LEU A 595 -20.77 1.75 -28.49
C LEU A 595 -19.50 2.49 -28.05
N ASN A 596 -18.68 2.91 -28.99
CA ASN A 596 -17.42 3.60 -28.69
C ASN A 596 -17.66 4.93 -27.96
N PHE A 597 -18.69 5.69 -28.36
CA PHE A 597 -19.07 6.91 -27.63
C PHE A 597 -19.62 6.61 -26.24
N ALA A 598 -20.43 5.56 -26.09
CA ALA A 598 -20.92 5.12 -24.79
C ALA A 598 -19.76 4.64 -23.89
N PHE A 599 -18.84 3.87 -24.43
CA PHE A 599 -17.64 3.44 -23.72
C PHE A 599 -16.80 4.62 -23.25
N ARG A 600 -16.62 5.60 -24.13
CA ARG A 600 -15.92 6.83 -23.77
C ARG A 600 -16.59 7.57 -22.62
N ASP A 601 -17.91 7.71 -22.65
CA ASP A 601 -18.66 8.38 -21.59
C ASP A 601 -18.53 7.65 -20.25
N VAL A 602 -18.62 6.32 -20.27
CA VAL A 602 -18.42 5.50 -19.08
C VAL A 602 -16.98 5.63 -18.56
N TRP A 603 -16.01 5.56 -19.48
CA TRP A 603 -14.60 5.76 -19.11
C TRP A 603 -14.37 7.11 -18.43
N GLU A 604 -14.83 8.18 -19.04
CA GLU A 604 -14.69 9.54 -18.54
C GLU A 604 -15.47 9.81 -17.25
N SER A 605 -16.46 8.95 -16.92
CA SER A 605 -17.16 9.02 -15.63
C SER A 605 -16.37 8.41 -14.46
N LEU A 606 -15.46 7.48 -14.75
CA LEU A 606 -14.68 6.75 -13.76
C LEU A 606 -13.23 7.23 -13.66
N TYR A 607 -12.69 7.74 -14.77
CA TYR A 607 -11.28 8.10 -14.92
C TYR A 607 -11.12 9.53 -15.41
N SER A 608 -9.89 10.00 -15.50
CA SER A 608 -9.60 11.33 -16.04
C SER A 608 -10.10 11.47 -17.46
N PRO A 609 -10.78 12.58 -17.80
CA PRO A 609 -11.26 12.82 -19.15
C PRO A 609 -10.10 12.98 -20.13
N ILE A 610 -10.25 12.41 -21.30
CA ILE A 610 -9.27 12.52 -22.38
C ILE A 610 -9.79 13.58 -23.37
N ASN A 611 -8.97 14.58 -23.64
CA ASN A 611 -9.36 15.67 -24.56
C ASN A 611 -9.36 15.27 -26.04
N LEU A 612 -8.70 14.16 -26.41
CA LEU A 612 -8.51 13.73 -27.79
C LEU A 612 -9.50 12.63 -28.20
N LEU A 613 -10.09 12.74 -29.38
CA LEU A 613 -10.83 11.70 -30.06
C LEU A 613 -10.39 11.61 -31.51
N PHE A 614 -9.99 10.44 -31.94
CA PHE A 614 -9.69 10.13 -33.34
C PHE A 614 -10.80 9.25 -33.92
N VAL A 615 -11.26 9.61 -35.12
CA VAL A 615 -12.22 8.82 -35.90
C VAL A 615 -11.63 8.62 -37.29
N ASP A 616 -11.14 7.40 -37.56
CA ASP A 616 -10.40 7.09 -38.76
C ASP A 616 -11.26 6.22 -39.71
N GLU A 617 -11.75 6.85 -40.76
CA GLU A 617 -12.56 6.29 -41.86
C GLU A 617 -13.87 5.60 -41.43
N LEU A 618 -14.25 5.63 -40.15
CA LEU A 618 -15.50 4.99 -39.67
C LEU A 618 -16.75 5.66 -40.24
N ILE A 619 -16.69 6.97 -40.45
CA ILE A 619 -17.84 7.70 -41.03
C ILE A 619 -18.00 7.43 -42.53
N ASP A 620 -16.89 7.10 -43.20
CA ASP A 620 -16.86 6.83 -44.62
C ASP A 620 -17.45 5.45 -44.97
N ASN A 621 -17.37 4.52 -44.02
CA ASN A 621 -17.69 3.12 -44.23
C ASN A 621 -19.14 2.77 -43.88
N GLY A 622 -20.00 2.73 -44.89
CA GLY A 622 -21.34 2.15 -44.79
C GLY A 622 -22.44 3.09 -44.25
N LEU A 623 -22.09 4.31 -43.81
CA LEU A 623 -23.11 5.27 -43.44
C LEU A 623 -23.73 5.94 -44.68
N ASP A 624 -25.07 6.02 -44.67
CA ASP A 624 -25.81 6.86 -45.59
C ASP A 624 -25.64 8.36 -45.22
N THR A 625 -26.17 9.25 -46.05
CA THR A 625 -26.07 10.68 -45.82
C THR A 625 -26.60 11.10 -44.45
N ALA A 626 -27.75 10.55 -44.04
CA ALA A 626 -28.34 10.85 -42.73
C ALA A 626 -27.47 10.33 -41.58
N GLY A 627 -26.87 9.16 -41.69
CA GLY A 627 -25.95 8.61 -40.70
C GLY A 627 -24.67 9.46 -40.55
N VAL A 628 -24.12 9.96 -41.66
CA VAL A 628 -22.98 10.88 -41.67
C VAL A 628 -23.35 12.20 -40.98
N GLU A 629 -24.51 12.79 -41.31
CA GLU A 629 -24.99 14.02 -40.66
C GLU A 629 -25.13 13.84 -39.14
N ASN A 630 -25.80 12.77 -38.74
CA ASN A 630 -26.01 12.47 -37.32
C ASN A 630 -24.70 12.25 -36.59
N ALA A 631 -23.76 11.49 -37.19
CA ALA A 631 -22.43 11.28 -36.60
C ALA A 631 -21.66 12.59 -36.48
N LEU A 632 -21.67 13.42 -37.52
CA LEU A 632 -20.99 14.71 -37.52
C LEU A 632 -21.61 15.68 -36.51
N ALA A 633 -22.94 15.71 -36.40
CA ALA A 633 -23.64 16.51 -35.38
C ALA A 633 -23.26 16.09 -33.96
N LEU A 634 -23.14 14.78 -33.71
CA LEU A 634 -22.62 14.26 -32.42
C LEU A 634 -21.19 14.67 -32.14
N LEU A 635 -20.31 14.55 -33.14
CA LEU A 635 -18.90 14.94 -32.99
C LEU A 635 -18.78 16.44 -32.72
N LYS A 636 -19.48 17.28 -33.47
CA LYS A 636 -19.52 18.74 -33.24
C LYS A 636 -19.96 19.08 -31.82
N ARG A 637 -20.98 18.39 -31.37
CA ARG A 637 -21.49 18.57 -30.04
C ARG A 637 -20.46 18.14 -28.96
N MET A 638 -19.82 16.97 -29.13
CA MET A 638 -18.76 16.53 -28.22
C MET A 638 -17.59 17.51 -28.17
N SER A 639 -17.20 18.08 -29.31
CA SER A 639 -16.16 19.06 -29.37
C SER A 639 -16.52 20.33 -28.59
N ARG A 640 -17.71 20.89 -28.88
CA ARG A 640 -18.17 22.17 -28.29
C ARG A 640 -18.55 22.07 -26.82
N GLU A 641 -19.33 21.04 -26.45
CA GLU A 641 -19.88 20.89 -25.10
C GLU A 641 -18.87 20.30 -24.10
N ARG A 642 -17.95 19.46 -24.59
CA ARG A 642 -17.00 18.74 -23.73
C ARG A 642 -15.54 19.15 -23.96
N HIS A 643 -15.33 20.18 -24.80
CA HIS A 643 -13.99 20.68 -25.16
C HIS A 643 -13.04 19.57 -25.66
N LYS A 644 -13.60 18.69 -26.51
CA LYS A 644 -12.80 17.60 -27.10
C LYS A 644 -12.17 18.05 -28.40
N SER A 645 -10.89 17.77 -28.53
CA SER A 645 -10.19 17.87 -29.81
C SER A 645 -10.51 16.63 -30.66
N ILE A 646 -11.27 16.79 -31.71
CA ILE A 646 -11.74 15.69 -32.54
C ILE A 646 -11.03 15.70 -33.87
N TRP A 647 -10.39 14.57 -34.20
CA TRP A 647 -9.66 14.38 -35.42
C TRP A 647 -10.40 13.36 -36.29
N LEU A 648 -11.00 13.86 -37.38
CA LEU A 648 -11.78 13.07 -38.28
C LEU A 648 -10.96 12.80 -39.56
N VAL A 649 -10.57 11.56 -39.76
CA VAL A 649 -9.94 11.12 -41.01
C VAL A 649 -11.04 10.63 -41.95
N SER A 650 -11.12 11.25 -43.11
CA SER A 650 -12.16 10.92 -44.10
C SER A 650 -11.60 11.07 -45.50
N HIS A 651 -12.29 10.40 -46.42
CA HIS A 651 -12.08 10.56 -47.87
C HIS A 651 -13.16 11.45 -48.53
N ARG A 652 -14.13 11.90 -47.74
CA ARG A 652 -15.27 12.70 -48.24
C ARG A 652 -14.96 14.18 -48.24
N ASP A 653 -14.80 14.79 -49.42
CA ASP A 653 -14.58 16.23 -49.58
C ASP A 653 -15.70 17.10 -49.08
N GLU A 654 -16.92 16.60 -49.23
CA GLU A 654 -18.11 17.28 -48.78
C GLU A 654 -18.11 17.62 -47.29
N LEU A 655 -17.23 16.98 -46.51
CA LEU A 655 -17.05 17.28 -45.10
C LEU A 655 -16.17 18.55 -44.89
N SER A 656 -15.37 18.95 -45.86
CA SER A 656 -14.47 20.13 -45.74
C SER A 656 -15.22 21.42 -45.49
N GLY A 657 -16.40 21.59 -46.08
CA GLY A 657 -17.25 22.76 -45.83
C GLY A 657 -18.06 22.70 -44.53
N ARG A 658 -17.90 21.64 -43.73
CA ARG A 658 -18.70 21.37 -42.51
C ARG A 658 -17.89 21.31 -41.23
N VAL A 659 -16.60 21.49 -41.31
CA VAL A 659 -15.68 21.44 -40.19
C VAL A 659 -14.85 22.73 -40.15
N GLU A 660 -14.36 23.03 -38.98
CA GLU A 660 -13.69 24.30 -38.72
C GLU A 660 -12.18 24.25 -39.09
N ASN A 661 -11.57 23.08 -38.95
CA ASN A 661 -10.15 22.90 -39.22
C ASN A 661 -9.92 21.80 -40.24
N ILE A 662 -8.93 21.99 -41.09
CA ILE A 662 -8.49 20.99 -42.05
C ILE A 662 -6.98 20.78 -41.92
N LEU A 663 -6.57 19.52 -41.80
CA LEU A 663 -5.18 19.10 -41.93
C LEU A 663 -5.01 18.33 -43.26
N LYS A 664 -4.26 18.91 -44.17
CA LYS A 664 -3.89 18.18 -45.42
C LYS A 664 -2.65 17.35 -45.19
N VAL A 665 -2.77 16.08 -45.49
CA VAL A 665 -1.70 15.09 -45.46
C VAL A 665 -1.26 14.83 -46.88
N VAL A 666 -0.21 15.52 -47.28
CA VAL A 666 0.31 15.47 -48.64
C VAL A 666 1.43 14.44 -48.76
N LYS A 667 1.32 13.54 -49.70
CA LYS A 667 2.37 12.59 -50.02
C LYS A 667 3.01 13.01 -51.33
N GLU A 668 4.30 13.25 -51.28
CA GLU A 668 5.13 13.60 -52.43
C GLU A 668 6.47 12.90 -52.34
N ASN A 669 6.95 12.36 -53.45
CA ASN A 669 8.23 11.64 -53.56
C ASN A 669 8.39 10.50 -52.55
N GLY A 670 7.29 9.83 -52.20
CA GLY A 670 7.25 8.73 -51.22
C GLY A 670 7.24 9.15 -49.77
N PHE A 671 7.25 10.45 -49.48
CA PHE A 671 7.23 11.01 -48.12
C PHE A 671 5.93 11.76 -47.83
N THR A 672 5.52 11.75 -46.56
CA THR A 672 4.33 12.43 -46.09
C THR A 672 4.73 13.74 -45.41
N ASN A 673 4.02 14.81 -45.76
CA ASN A 673 4.06 16.11 -45.09
C ASN A 673 2.66 16.46 -44.53
N TYR A 674 2.66 17.11 -43.38
CA TYR A 674 1.44 17.62 -42.77
C TYR A 674 1.36 19.12 -42.94
N ASN A 675 0.47 19.55 -43.84
CA ASN A 675 0.25 20.97 -44.09
C ASN A 675 -1.03 21.41 -43.39
N THR A 676 -0.91 22.30 -42.45
CA THR A 676 -2.06 22.98 -41.83
C THR A 676 -2.52 24.05 -42.83
N GLU A 677 -3.62 23.84 -43.51
CA GLU A 677 -4.31 24.93 -44.20
C GLU A 677 -5.42 25.49 -43.31
N VAL A 678 -5.28 26.74 -43.10
CA VAL A 678 -6.22 27.83 -42.94
C VAL A 678 -7.58 27.49 -42.27
N GLU A 679 -7.79 28.19 -41.14
CA GLU A 679 -9.13 28.54 -40.70
C GLU A 679 -9.94 29.03 -41.92
N LEU A 680 -10.94 28.29 -42.32
CA LEU A 680 -12.00 28.82 -43.14
C LEU A 680 -12.81 29.77 -42.27
N ALA A 681 -12.65 31.07 -42.54
CA ALA A 681 -13.33 32.17 -41.86
C ALA A 681 -14.87 32.03 -41.92
#